data_144b62d89bcc33f2128d623f16e00384
#
_entry.id   144b62d89bcc33f2128d623f16e00384
#
_cell.length_a   1.000
_cell.length_b   1.000
_cell.length_c   1.000
_cell.angle_alpha   90.00
_cell.angle_beta   90.00
_cell.angle_gamma   90.00
#
_symmetry.space_group_name_H-M   'P 1'
#
loop_
_entity.id
_entity.type
_entity.pdbx_description
1 polymer ?
#
loop_
_entity_poly.entity_id
_entity_poly.type
_entity_poly.pdbx_seq_one_letter_code
_entity_poly.pdbx_strand_id
1 'polypeptide(L)'
;MRKTIVSTVKLLLCVAVLFTVGSYASDWRLLGPEGGDVRSLSYDPADPNHILLGTSAGQLFVSQDGGNSWALFAHLGAGDDYVLDHIIFDPTHTATLYVAGWSLYNKEEGDVLRSDDGGHTWRALPAVHGKSVRALAMAPSDHNTLVIGALDGVFRSRDGGATWERISPENYAEIKNIESVAIDPENPDVIYAGTFHLPWKTEDGGQSWHSIQQGMLLDSDVFSIIVDPSRPTTVFLSACSGIYKSVNAGTLFSRIRGIPHSAIRTRVLKQDPKRPGIVYAGTTGGLWKTFDGGNTWELYSAPDVIVNDILIDPRQPERVLLATDRGGVLASDDGFDHYLSSNRGFSHRVIGGVIVDHQDPSRLYVGVVNDKDRGGFFFSEDGGQSWRQSNRGLDERDILSLQQADSGVIFAGTNHGIFYLPSFQGAWLPAAMILGKRPPESENVAAPASPRSKAAHSSTKAGSKRKPVTHVPKAPLEVAIATAKAPRVRSLQIADKVWYAATDQGLFTSVDQGSKWYGEPVEGESDFIVVNHFADGSLTLVSPKHIFLSHDEGESWTEISYPQYVTGLYNLTVVPDGSLWLGTREGALHSTDGGKTWQHLLGGLPPRNVFAVYYDAAGQRLLATALFAHGVFASKDGGRSWQRTGDAGVSIRSAMNYRGRLLAASAYNGLLLEQSSVVVESAADGAHAGERTPSASQR
;
A
#
# COMPACT_ATOMS: atom_id res chain seq x y z
N MET A 1 32.09 -14.58 -67.35
CA MET A 1 30.97 -14.94 -66.37
C MET A 1 31.33 -14.32 -65.05
N ARG A 2 30.78 -13.17 -64.76
CA ARG A 2 30.94 -12.45 -63.45
C ARG A 2 29.76 -12.83 -62.55
N LYS A 3 30.02 -13.44 -61.41
CA LYS A 3 29.04 -13.63 -60.34
C LYS A 3 29.11 -12.43 -59.39
N THR A 4 28.04 -11.68 -59.36
CA THR A 4 27.81 -10.58 -58.44
C THR A 4 27.35 -11.15 -57.10
N ILE A 5 28.10 -10.86 -56.04
CA ILE A 5 27.72 -11.18 -54.65
C ILE A 5 26.93 -9.99 -54.13
N VAL A 6 25.63 -10.19 -53.84
CA VAL A 6 24.78 -9.22 -53.13
C VAL A 6 24.91 -9.47 -51.64
N SER A 7 25.58 -8.56 -50.96
CA SER A 7 25.67 -8.55 -49.50
C SER A 7 24.43 -7.88 -48.91
N THR A 8 23.57 -8.64 -48.21
CA THR A 8 22.39 -8.13 -47.50
C THR A 8 22.81 -7.69 -46.13
N VAL A 9 22.94 -6.39 -45.93
CA VAL A 9 23.11 -5.79 -44.60
C VAL A 9 21.75 -5.81 -43.92
N LYS A 10 21.60 -6.65 -42.90
CA LYS A 10 20.44 -6.60 -41.97
C LYS A 10 20.66 -5.45 -40.97
N LEU A 11 19.94 -4.36 -41.21
CA LEU A 11 19.83 -3.26 -40.26
C LEU A 11 18.93 -3.72 -39.07
N LEU A 12 19.53 -4.03 -37.94
CA LEU A 12 18.80 -4.23 -36.70
C LEU A 12 18.33 -2.85 -36.18
N LEU A 13 17.06 -2.54 -36.33
CA LEU A 13 16.44 -1.41 -35.68
C LEU A 13 16.21 -1.80 -34.22
N CYS A 14 17.06 -1.37 -33.29
CA CYS A 14 16.77 -1.35 -31.86
C CYS A 14 15.75 -0.24 -31.64
N VAL A 15 14.47 -0.61 -31.44
CA VAL A 15 13.46 0.30 -30.95
C VAL A 15 13.71 0.44 -29.44
N ALA A 16 14.43 1.49 -29.05
CA ALA A 16 14.47 1.93 -27.66
C ALA A 16 13.08 2.49 -27.34
N VAL A 17 12.30 1.78 -26.54
CA VAL A 17 11.05 2.28 -25.96
C VAL A 17 11.45 3.29 -24.89
N LEU A 18 11.52 4.55 -25.27
CA LEU A 18 11.65 5.67 -24.35
C LEU A 18 10.31 5.90 -23.68
N PHE A 19 10.15 5.39 -22.47
CA PHE A 19 9.11 5.89 -21.57
C PHE A 19 9.56 7.26 -21.05
N THR A 20 9.13 8.33 -21.70
CA THR A 20 9.26 9.67 -21.14
C THR A 20 8.22 9.80 -20.04
N VAL A 21 8.63 9.57 -18.80
CA VAL A 21 7.83 9.96 -17.62
C VAL A 21 8.07 11.46 -17.47
N GLY A 22 7.13 12.26 -17.95
CA GLY A 22 7.13 13.70 -17.71
C GLY A 22 6.99 13.96 -16.21
N SER A 23 7.55 15.06 -15.73
CA SER A 23 7.31 15.58 -14.37
C SER A 23 5.80 15.75 -14.18
N TYR A 24 5.16 14.85 -13.43
CA TYR A 24 3.73 14.88 -13.19
C TYR A 24 3.43 15.94 -12.11
N ALA A 25 2.97 17.09 -12.53
CA ALA A 25 2.07 17.84 -11.68
C ALA A 25 0.77 17.00 -11.63
N SER A 26 0.62 16.19 -10.61
CA SER A 26 -0.59 15.38 -10.43
C SER A 26 -1.80 16.30 -10.38
N ASP A 27 -2.84 16.02 -11.17
CA ASP A 27 -4.13 16.72 -11.12
C ASP A 27 -4.85 16.44 -9.79
N TRP A 28 -4.23 15.69 -8.89
CA TRP A 28 -4.75 15.26 -7.61
C TRP A 28 -3.82 15.67 -6.46
N ARG A 29 -4.40 16.18 -5.39
CA ARG A 29 -3.69 16.53 -4.16
C ARG A 29 -3.86 15.43 -3.12
N LEU A 30 -2.78 14.96 -2.54
CA LEU A 30 -2.80 14.07 -1.38
C LEU A 30 -3.44 14.79 -0.19
N LEU A 31 -4.42 14.15 0.44
CA LEU A 31 -5.03 14.58 1.71
C LEU A 31 -4.52 13.74 2.91
N GLY A 32 -3.99 12.53 2.67
CA GLY A 32 -3.58 11.62 3.74
C GLY A 32 -4.64 10.54 4.03
N PRO A 33 -4.66 9.93 5.22
CA PRO A 33 -3.74 10.14 6.34
C PRO A 33 -2.29 9.79 5.98
N GLU A 34 -1.35 10.53 6.56
CA GLU A 34 0.08 10.41 6.27
C GLU A 34 0.69 9.13 6.86
N GLY A 35 1.83 8.68 6.29
CA GLY A 35 2.56 7.49 6.70
C GLY A 35 2.28 6.26 5.84
N GLY A 36 2.60 5.07 6.33
CA GLY A 36 2.49 3.81 5.61
C GLY A 36 3.84 3.14 5.37
N ASP A 37 3.95 2.26 4.36
CA ASP A 37 5.16 1.49 4.07
C ASP A 37 6.21 2.32 3.33
N VAL A 38 7.42 2.39 3.87
CA VAL A 38 8.63 2.92 3.24
C VAL A 38 9.65 1.82 3.14
N ARG A 39 10.23 1.61 1.96
CA ARG A 39 11.15 0.50 1.68
C ARG A 39 12.60 0.93 1.69
N SER A 40 12.91 2.07 1.08
CA SER A 40 14.29 2.56 0.93
C SER A 40 14.37 4.07 1.05
N LEU A 41 15.51 4.55 1.51
CA LEU A 41 15.86 5.96 1.61
C LEU A 41 17.26 6.20 1.04
N SER A 42 17.44 7.25 0.26
CA SER A 42 18.76 7.64 -0.23
C SER A 42 18.86 9.16 -0.34
N TYR A 43 19.95 9.75 0.11
CA TYR A 43 20.23 11.17 -0.06
C TYR A 43 21.14 11.41 -1.26
N ASP A 44 21.01 12.58 -1.86
CA ASP A 44 21.96 13.09 -2.84
C ASP A 44 23.30 13.43 -2.14
N PRO A 45 24.42 12.82 -2.55
CA PRO A 45 25.72 13.12 -1.96
C PRO A 45 26.14 14.61 -2.04
N ALA A 46 25.62 15.35 -3.04
CA ALA A 46 25.88 16.77 -3.20
C ALA A 46 24.99 17.64 -2.30
N ASP A 47 23.73 17.20 -2.05
CA ASP A 47 22.75 17.90 -1.21
C ASP A 47 21.98 16.96 -0.29
N PRO A 48 22.33 16.80 0.99
CA PRO A 48 21.60 15.93 1.93
C PRO A 48 20.17 16.38 2.24
N ASN A 49 19.75 17.57 1.81
CA ASN A 49 18.33 17.93 1.89
C ASN A 49 17.52 17.29 0.78
N HIS A 50 18.18 16.89 -0.32
CA HIS A 50 17.58 16.15 -1.41
C HIS A 50 17.61 14.65 -1.10
N ILE A 51 16.46 14.10 -0.72
CA ILE A 51 16.31 12.70 -0.33
C ILE A 51 15.25 12.04 -1.21
N LEU A 52 15.52 10.83 -1.68
CA LEU A 52 14.56 9.97 -2.34
C LEU A 52 14.06 8.88 -1.40
N LEU A 53 12.78 8.54 -1.54
CA LEU A 53 12.08 7.52 -0.78
C LEU A 53 11.37 6.58 -1.74
N GLY A 54 11.63 5.26 -1.60
CA GLY A 54 10.98 4.20 -2.36
C GLY A 54 9.93 3.46 -1.53
N THR A 55 8.85 3.03 -2.19
CA THR A 55 7.74 2.27 -1.58
C THR A 55 7.60 0.87 -2.18
N SER A 56 6.67 0.06 -1.66
CA SER A 56 6.34 -1.26 -2.21
C SER A 56 5.33 -1.23 -3.36
N ALA A 57 4.91 -0.04 -3.81
CA ALA A 57 3.97 0.14 -4.91
C ALA A 57 4.56 0.94 -6.08
N GLY A 58 5.87 0.86 -6.31
CA GLY A 58 6.55 1.53 -7.41
C GLY A 58 6.65 3.04 -7.28
N GLN A 59 6.28 3.61 -6.16
CA GLN A 59 6.27 5.06 -5.97
C GLN A 59 7.60 5.56 -5.43
N LEU A 60 8.12 6.57 -6.09
CA LEU A 60 9.30 7.31 -5.68
C LEU A 60 8.87 8.70 -5.21
N PHE A 61 9.15 9.03 -3.96
CA PHE A 61 8.92 10.36 -3.39
C PHE A 61 10.24 11.10 -3.24
N VAL A 62 10.17 12.41 -3.28
CA VAL A 62 11.31 13.31 -3.07
C VAL A 62 11.06 14.25 -1.91
N SER A 63 12.09 14.48 -1.11
CA SER A 63 12.19 15.59 -0.17
C SER A 63 13.27 16.55 -0.64
N GLN A 64 13.02 17.87 -0.47
CA GLN A 64 13.97 18.95 -0.73
C GLN A 64 14.37 19.69 0.56
N ASP A 65 13.89 19.20 1.68
CA ASP A 65 14.04 19.83 3.00
C ASP A 65 14.60 18.85 4.06
N GLY A 66 15.37 17.87 3.59
CA GLY A 66 16.04 16.88 4.43
C GLY A 66 15.07 15.89 5.08
N GLY A 67 13.96 15.56 4.42
CA GLY A 67 12.99 14.59 4.89
C GLY A 67 11.90 15.17 5.79
N ASN A 68 11.76 16.51 5.91
CA ASN A 68 10.68 17.11 6.69
C ASN A 68 9.34 17.09 5.94
N SER A 69 9.39 17.12 4.60
CA SER A 69 8.22 16.95 3.76
C SER A 69 8.56 16.20 2.48
N TRP A 70 7.53 15.60 1.85
CA TRP A 70 7.65 14.72 0.71
C TRP A 70 6.67 15.08 -0.39
N ALA A 71 7.08 14.87 -1.62
CA ALA A 71 6.22 14.97 -2.80
C ALA A 71 6.38 13.72 -3.67
N LEU A 72 5.30 13.25 -4.27
CA LEU A 72 5.38 12.16 -5.25
C LEU A 72 6.21 12.66 -6.44
N PHE A 73 7.28 11.92 -6.78
CA PHE A 73 8.25 12.30 -7.79
C PHE A 73 8.10 11.50 -9.08
N ALA A 74 7.98 10.17 -8.95
CA ALA A 74 7.80 9.27 -10.08
C ALA A 74 7.04 8.00 -9.65
N HIS A 75 6.50 7.28 -10.63
CA HIS A 75 6.03 5.91 -10.48
C HIS A 75 6.89 5.02 -11.38
N LEU A 76 7.53 4.02 -10.80
CA LEU A 76 8.47 3.11 -11.45
C LEU A 76 7.90 1.70 -11.48
N GLY A 77 8.29 0.92 -12.48
CA GLY A 77 7.76 -0.43 -12.67
C GLY A 77 6.43 -0.46 -13.43
N ALA A 78 5.94 -1.67 -13.70
CA ALA A 78 4.77 -1.89 -14.56
C ALA A 78 3.42 -1.83 -13.79
N GLY A 79 3.45 -1.91 -12.45
CA GLY A 79 2.24 -1.98 -11.63
C GLY A 79 2.43 -1.48 -10.20
N ASP A 80 1.33 -1.46 -9.45
CA ASP A 80 1.29 -1.00 -8.06
C ASP A 80 1.79 -2.08 -7.05
N ASP A 81 2.48 -3.09 -7.51
CA ASP A 81 3.09 -4.16 -6.72
C ASP A 81 4.63 -4.20 -6.84
N TYR A 82 5.22 -3.12 -7.34
CA TYR A 82 6.64 -3.02 -7.61
C TYR A 82 7.41 -2.43 -6.42
N VAL A 83 8.24 -3.23 -5.78
CA VAL A 83 8.99 -2.85 -4.57
C VAL A 83 10.28 -2.15 -4.96
N LEU A 84 10.53 -0.95 -4.44
CA LEU A 84 11.74 -0.17 -4.65
C LEU A 84 12.66 -0.31 -3.41
N ASP A 85 13.45 -1.38 -3.35
CA ASP A 85 14.27 -1.69 -2.16
C ASP A 85 15.62 -0.94 -2.14
N HIS A 86 16.14 -0.51 -3.28
CA HIS A 86 17.45 0.15 -3.35
C HIS A 86 17.43 1.35 -4.28
N ILE A 87 17.92 2.47 -3.77
CA ILE A 87 18.13 3.72 -4.50
C ILE A 87 19.59 4.12 -4.32
N ILE A 88 20.32 4.35 -5.42
CA ILE A 88 21.72 4.78 -5.38
C ILE A 88 21.91 6.02 -6.26
N PHE A 89 22.47 7.08 -5.70
CA PHE A 89 23.05 8.19 -6.45
C PHE A 89 24.50 7.88 -6.82
N ASP A 90 24.90 8.16 -8.03
CA ASP A 90 26.34 8.17 -8.38
C ASP A 90 27.01 9.37 -7.66
N PRO A 91 27.96 9.14 -6.73
CA PRO A 91 28.52 10.23 -5.96
C PRO A 91 29.40 11.21 -6.76
N THR A 92 29.79 10.85 -7.98
CA THR A 92 30.57 11.71 -8.89
C THR A 92 29.69 12.42 -9.92
N HIS A 93 28.51 11.87 -10.21
CA HIS A 93 27.56 12.40 -11.18
C HIS A 93 26.16 12.29 -10.59
N THR A 94 25.80 13.13 -9.64
CA THR A 94 24.57 13.01 -8.83
C THR A 94 23.26 13.11 -9.64
N ALA A 95 23.33 13.55 -10.91
CA ALA A 95 22.20 13.41 -11.83
C ALA A 95 22.00 11.96 -12.31
N THR A 96 22.99 11.07 -12.12
CA THR A 96 22.87 9.66 -12.42
C THR A 96 22.38 8.89 -11.20
N LEU A 97 21.27 8.19 -11.38
CA LEU A 97 20.54 7.46 -10.33
C LEU A 97 20.27 6.03 -10.79
N TYR A 98 20.31 5.12 -9.86
CA TYR A 98 19.92 3.73 -10.05
C TYR A 98 18.86 3.34 -9.02
N VAL A 99 17.79 2.68 -9.46
CA VAL A 99 16.76 2.09 -8.60
C VAL A 99 16.62 0.63 -8.96
N ALA A 100 16.77 -0.24 -7.98
CA ALA A 100 16.50 -1.66 -8.13
C ALA A 100 15.13 -2.00 -7.57
N GLY A 101 14.38 -2.81 -8.31
CA GLY A 101 13.04 -3.20 -7.92
C GLY A 101 12.62 -4.58 -8.42
N TRP A 102 11.52 -5.06 -7.85
CA TRP A 102 10.94 -6.37 -8.12
C TRP A 102 9.44 -6.37 -7.81
N SER A 103 8.68 -7.24 -8.50
CA SER A 103 7.24 -7.40 -8.28
C SER A 103 6.95 -8.37 -7.13
N LEU A 104 5.98 -8.04 -6.28
CA LEU A 104 5.50 -8.89 -5.19
C LEU A 104 4.83 -10.18 -5.69
N TYR A 105 4.18 -10.12 -6.84
CA TYR A 105 3.36 -11.21 -7.36
C TYR A 105 4.00 -11.94 -8.55
N ASN A 106 4.90 -11.30 -9.29
CA ASN A 106 5.56 -11.88 -10.44
C ASN A 106 7.08 -11.97 -10.22
N LYS A 107 7.59 -13.18 -9.98
CA LYS A 107 9.02 -13.41 -9.72
C LYS A 107 9.93 -13.19 -10.94
N GLU A 108 9.35 -13.13 -12.14
CA GLU A 108 10.05 -12.87 -13.41
C GLU A 108 9.97 -11.38 -13.80
N GLU A 109 9.50 -10.53 -12.88
CA GLU A 109 9.38 -9.09 -13.09
C GLU A 109 10.23 -8.34 -12.07
N GLY A 110 11.09 -7.48 -12.61
CA GLY A 110 11.99 -6.63 -11.86
C GLY A 110 13.06 -6.04 -12.79
N ASP A 111 13.75 -5.02 -12.31
CA ASP A 111 14.70 -4.26 -13.11
C ASP A 111 15.74 -3.56 -12.25
N VAL A 112 16.81 -3.13 -12.90
CA VAL A 112 17.55 -1.94 -12.51
C VAL A 112 17.13 -0.81 -13.45
N LEU A 113 16.54 0.22 -12.88
CA LEU A 113 16.15 1.44 -13.57
C LEU A 113 17.26 2.48 -13.40
N ARG A 114 17.62 3.16 -14.48
CA ARG A 114 18.63 4.24 -14.46
C ARG A 114 18.02 5.55 -14.96
N SER A 115 18.34 6.62 -14.27
CA SER A 115 18.15 8.00 -14.70
C SER A 115 19.50 8.66 -14.91
N ASP A 116 19.60 9.56 -15.89
CA ASP A 116 20.79 10.37 -16.17
C ASP A 116 20.48 11.90 -16.05
N ASP A 117 19.28 12.25 -15.55
CA ASP A 117 18.75 13.62 -15.48
C ASP A 117 18.16 13.96 -14.10
N GLY A 118 18.69 13.35 -13.03
CA GLY A 118 18.25 13.59 -11.67
C GLY A 118 16.90 12.97 -11.32
N GLY A 119 16.48 11.92 -12.04
CA GLY A 119 15.24 11.19 -11.78
C GLY A 119 14.01 11.69 -12.56
N HIS A 120 14.20 12.63 -13.49
CA HIS A 120 13.08 13.12 -14.32
C HIS A 120 12.68 12.13 -15.41
N THR A 121 13.65 11.38 -15.96
CA THR A 121 13.36 10.27 -16.88
C THR A 121 14.09 9.00 -16.45
N TRP A 122 13.44 7.86 -16.70
CA TRP A 122 13.96 6.56 -16.29
C TRP A 122 13.95 5.56 -17.46
N ARG A 123 14.95 4.70 -17.47
CA ARG A 123 15.03 3.58 -18.43
C ARG A 123 15.44 2.30 -17.72
N ALA A 124 14.80 1.20 -18.06
CA ALA A 124 15.24 -0.13 -17.64
C ALA A 124 16.56 -0.49 -18.33
N LEU A 125 17.46 -1.16 -17.61
CA LEU A 125 18.72 -1.65 -18.18
C LEU A 125 18.48 -3.00 -18.87
N PRO A 126 18.61 -3.11 -20.21
CA PRO A 126 18.11 -4.26 -20.98
C PRO A 126 18.69 -5.61 -20.57
N ALA A 127 19.96 -5.64 -20.17
CA ALA A 127 20.65 -6.90 -19.85
C ALA A 127 20.19 -7.55 -18.53
N VAL A 128 19.50 -6.80 -17.67
CA VAL A 128 18.94 -7.26 -16.39
C VAL A 128 17.44 -7.02 -16.30
N HIS A 129 16.80 -6.69 -17.42
CA HIS A 129 15.35 -6.57 -17.52
C HIS A 129 14.66 -7.92 -17.23
N GLY A 130 13.57 -7.88 -16.50
CA GLY A 130 12.81 -9.07 -16.09
C GLY A 130 13.43 -9.85 -14.92
N LYS A 131 14.47 -9.32 -14.26
CA LYS A 131 15.09 -9.97 -13.12
C LYS A 131 14.55 -9.36 -11.82
N SER A 132 14.06 -10.20 -10.92
CA SER A 132 13.68 -9.80 -9.56
C SER A 132 14.93 -9.40 -8.76
N VAL A 133 15.27 -8.09 -8.81
CA VAL A 133 16.50 -7.53 -8.21
C VAL A 133 16.22 -7.17 -6.76
N ARG A 134 16.81 -7.93 -5.82
CA ARG A 134 16.63 -7.79 -4.38
C ARG A 134 17.73 -7.01 -3.69
N ALA A 135 18.86 -6.85 -4.35
CA ALA A 135 20.00 -6.11 -3.82
C ALA A 135 20.75 -5.37 -4.94
N LEU A 136 21.25 -4.19 -4.63
CA LEU A 136 22.07 -3.38 -5.52
C LEU A 136 23.17 -2.70 -4.72
N ALA A 137 24.42 -2.79 -5.19
CA ALA A 137 25.57 -2.09 -4.63
C ALA A 137 26.41 -1.44 -5.74
N MET A 138 26.98 -0.28 -5.42
CA MET A 138 27.99 0.41 -6.23
C MET A 138 29.32 0.32 -5.51
N ALA A 139 30.41 0.01 -6.22
CA ALA A 139 31.73 -0.10 -5.61
C ALA A 139 32.23 1.29 -5.16
N PRO A 140 32.63 1.47 -3.90
CA PRO A 140 33.13 2.76 -3.43
C PRO A 140 34.40 3.24 -4.11
N SER A 141 35.26 2.32 -4.57
CA SER A 141 36.51 2.62 -5.27
C SER A 141 36.37 2.79 -6.78
N ASP A 142 35.25 2.35 -7.37
CA ASP A 142 34.96 2.45 -8.82
C ASP A 142 33.45 2.53 -9.06
N HIS A 143 32.90 3.72 -9.20
CA HIS A 143 31.46 3.95 -9.36
C HIS A 143 30.88 3.41 -10.67
N ASN A 144 31.71 3.01 -11.63
CA ASN A 144 31.24 2.29 -12.82
C ASN A 144 30.95 0.80 -12.53
N THR A 145 31.49 0.28 -11.42
CA THR A 145 31.24 -1.09 -11.00
C THR A 145 29.99 -1.17 -10.14
N LEU A 146 28.96 -1.85 -10.69
CA LEU A 146 27.70 -2.16 -10.02
C LEU A 146 27.55 -3.67 -9.85
N VAL A 147 27.00 -4.09 -8.72
CA VAL A 147 26.68 -5.50 -8.46
C VAL A 147 25.22 -5.59 -8.04
N ILE A 148 24.47 -6.53 -8.64
CA ILE A 148 23.12 -6.85 -8.22
C ILE A 148 23.01 -8.29 -7.73
N GLY A 149 22.12 -8.46 -6.76
CA GLY A 149 21.61 -9.75 -6.33
C GLY A 149 20.19 -9.94 -6.85
N ALA A 150 19.98 -11.00 -7.62
CA ALA A 150 18.66 -11.39 -8.12
C ALA A 150 18.30 -12.80 -7.66
N LEU A 151 17.04 -13.21 -7.88
CA LEU A 151 16.60 -14.58 -7.51
C LEU A 151 17.39 -15.66 -8.22
N ASP A 152 17.90 -15.39 -9.43
CA ASP A 152 18.63 -16.35 -10.24
C ASP A 152 20.16 -16.27 -10.08
N GLY A 153 20.71 -15.27 -9.40
CA GLY A 153 22.15 -15.17 -9.14
C GLY A 153 22.69 -13.77 -8.92
N VAL A 154 24.02 -13.64 -8.99
CA VAL A 154 24.75 -12.37 -8.86
C VAL A 154 25.22 -11.90 -10.24
N PHE A 155 24.99 -10.63 -10.56
CA PHE A 155 25.40 -10.00 -11.81
C PHE A 155 26.23 -8.75 -11.53
N ARG A 156 27.16 -8.44 -12.42
CA ARG A 156 28.07 -7.30 -12.32
C ARG A 156 28.12 -6.52 -13.62
N SER A 157 28.14 -5.21 -13.49
CA SER A 157 28.52 -4.25 -14.53
C SER A 157 29.83 -3.57 -14.14
N ARG A 158 30.67 -3.21 -15.14
CA ARG A 158 31.88 -2.40 -14.97
C ARG A 158 31.84 -1.10 -15.78
N ASP A 159 30.68 -0.77 -16.36
CA ASP A 159 30.48 0.36 -17.28
C ASP A 159 29.21 1.18 -16.91
N GLY A 160 28.92 1.28 -15.63
CA GLY A 160 27.75 2.02 -15.13
C GLY A 160 26.41 1.43 -15.57
N GLY A 161 26.35 0.10 -15.73
CA GLY A 161 25.13 -0.62 -16.07
C GLY A 161 24.86 -0.73 -17.59
N ALA A 162 25.78 -0.31 -18.45
CA ALA A 162 25.58 -0.45 -19.89
C ALA A 162 25.64 -1.93 -20.34
N THR A 163 26.58 -2.69 -19.75
CA THR A 163 26.63 -4.15 -19.92
C THR A 163 26.67 -4.86 -18.57
N TRP A 164 26.16 -6.09 -18.56
CA TRP A 164 26.11 -6.92 -17.35
C TRP A 164 26.60 -8.34 -17.66
N GLU A 165 27.36 -8.89 -16.75
CA GLU A 165 27.77 -10.29 -16.77
C GLU A 165 27.24 -11.01 -15.52
N ARG A 166 26.80 -12.25 -15.67
CA ARG A 166 26.54 -13.12 -14.54
C ARG A 166 27.87 -13.60 -13.98
N ILE A 167 28.15 -13.31 -12.71
CA ILE A 167 29.38 -13.69 -12.03
C ILE A 167 29.20 -14.86 -11.05
N SER A 168 27.95 -15.27 -10.79
CA SER A 168 27.67 -16.51 -10.05
C SER A 168 27.52 -17.69 -11.00
N PRO A 169 27.93 -18.93 -10.62
CA PRO A 169 27.79 -20.13 -11.45
C PRO A 169 26.30 -20.44 -11.75
N GLU A 170 25.98 -20.73 -13.02
CA GLU A 170 24.60 -20.97 -13.45
C GLU A 170 23.95 -22.19 -12.80
N ASN A 171 24.70 -23.27 -12.64
CA ASN A 171 24.20 -24.55 -12.17
C ASN A 171 24.42 -24.79 -10.68
N TYR A 172 24.81 -23.77 -9.94
CA TYR A 172 25.07 -23.86 -8.50
C TYR A 172 23.80 -23.44 -7.73
N ALA A 173 23.03 -24.42 -7.24
CA ALA A 173 21.76 -24.18 -6.57
C ALA A 173 21.88 -23.32 -5.29
N GLU A 174 23.07 -23.27 -4.70
CA GLU A 174 23.31 -22.60 -3.41
C GLU A 174 23.56 -21.09 -3.55
N ILE A 175 23.96 -20.58 -4.75
CA ILE A 175 24.15 -19.14 -4.99
C ILE A 175 22.97 -18.60 -5.84
N LYS A 176 21.78 -18.68 -5.25
CA LYS A 176 20.50 -18.17 -5.76
C LYS A 176 19.73 -17.47 -4.65
N ASN A 177 18.62 -16.82 -5.00
CA ASN A 177 17.80 -16.08 -4.06
C ASN A 177 18.67 -15.10 -3.24
N ILE A 178 19.35 -14.21 -3.97
CA ILE A 178 20.26 -13.26 -3.35
C ILE A 178 19.44 -12.13 -2.72
N GLU A 179 19.56 -11.95 -1.40
CA GLU A 179 18.86 -10.90 -0.64
C GLU A 179 19.76 -9.70 -0.33
N SER A 180 21.08 -9.89 -0.34
CA SER A 180 22.02 -8.81 -0.05
C SER A 180 23.33 -8.98 -0.81
N VAL A 181 23.93 -7.84 -1.19
CA VAL A 181 25.27 -7.78 -1.76
C VAL A 181 26.07 -6.66 -1.11
N ALA A 182 27.37 -6.88 -0.94
CA ALA A 182 28.32 -5.86 -0.53
C ALA A 182 29.62 -5.98 -1.31
N ILE A 183 30.24 -4.84 -1.59
CA ILE A 183 31.52 -4.76 -2.30
C ILE A 183 32.56 -4.23 -1.33
N ASP A 184 33.73 -4.80 -1.36
CA ASP A 184 34.87 -4.32 -0.59
C ASP A 184 35.19 -2.87 -1.00
N PRO A 185 35.36 -1.94 -0.06
CA PRO A 185 35.57 -0.51 -0.36
C PRO A 185 36.87 -0.22 -1.11
N GLU A 186 37.88 -1.07 -1.00
CA GLU A 186 39.21 -0.87 -1.61
C GLU A 186 39.38 -1.71 -2.89
N ASN A 187 38.68 -2.86 -3.00
CA ASN A 187 38.82 -3.78 -4.13
C ASN A 187 37.45 -4.20 -4.70
N PRO A 188 37.06 -3.70 -5.89
CA PRO A 188 35.76 -4.00 -6.51
C PRO A 188 35.62 -5.46 -6.99
N ASP A 189 36.70 -6.26 -6.98
CA ASP A 189 36.65 -7.68 -7.29
C ASP A 189 36.34 -8.56 -6.05
N VAL A 190 36.36 -7.99 -4.84
CA VAL A 190 35.93 -8.66 -3.61
C VAL A 190 34.46 -8.36 -3.34
N ILE A 191 33.61 -9.38 -3.53
CA ILE A 191 32.16 -9.23 -3.44
C ILE A 191 31.61 -10.28 -2.47
N TYR A 192 30.70 -9.82 -1.62
CA TYR A 192 29.94 -10.64 -0.69
C TYR A 192 28.49 -10.76 -1.17
N ALA A 193 27.91 -11.94 -1.11
CA ALA A 193 26.50 -12.19 -1.46
C ALA A 193 25.80 -12.98 -0.33
N GLY A 194 24.71 -12.44 0.18
CA GLY A 194 23.83 -13.10 1.12
C GLY A 194 22.67 -13.77 0.39
N THR A 195 22.46 -15.04 0.67
CA THR A 195 21.37 -15.84 0.07
C THR A 195 20.33 -16.22 1.12
N PHE A 196 19.27 -16.89 0.70
CA PHE A 196 18.29 -17.49 1.64
C PHE A 196 18.89 -18.57 2.54
N HIS A 197 20.10 -19.04 2.28
CA HIS A 197 20.70 -20.09 3.06
C HIS A 197 22.00 -19.71 3.76
N LEU A 198 22.89 -18.95 3.18
CA LEU A 198 24.19 -18.63 3.77
C LEU A 198 24.91 -17.57 2.95
N PRO A 199 25.96 -16.92 3.48
CA PRO A 199 26.75 -15.95 2.76
C PRO A 199 27.83 -16.62 1.91
N TRP A 200 28.10 -16.00 0.76
CA TRP A 200 29.13 -16.37 -0.20
C TRP A 200 30.08 -15.21 -0.48
N LYS A 201 31.29 -15.50 -0.88
CA LYS A 201 32.31 -14.51 -1.22
C LYS A 201 33.06 -14.90 -2.49
N THR A 202 33.38 -13.91 -3.30
CA THR A 202 34.42 -13.99 -4.34
C THR A 202 35.52 -12.98 -4.03
N GLU A 203 36.76 -13.28 -4.42
CA GLU A 203 37.95 -12.40 -4.31
C GLU A 203 38.60 -12.12 -5.67
N ASP A 204 38.06 -12.69 -6.73
CA ASP A 204 38.55 -12.65 -8.10
C ASP A 204 37.48 -12.15 -9.10
N GLY A 205 36.51 -11.39 -8.60
CA GLY A 205 35.48 -10.80 -9.44
C GLY A 205 34.44 -11.79 -9.96
N GLY A 206 34.28 -12.92 -9.28
CA GLY A 206 33.27 -13.93 -9.60
C GLY A 206 33.78 -15.13 -10.40
N GLN A 207 35.08 -15.23 -10.64
CA GLN A 207 35.69 -16.42 -11.31
C GLN A 207 35.58 -17.65 -10.39
N SER A 208 35.73 -17.43 -9.07
CA SER A 208 35.47 -18.44 -8.04
C SER A 208 34.64 -17.89 -6.89
N TRP A 209 33.82 -18.76 -6.30
CA TRP A 209 33.00 -18.44 -5.14
C TRP A 209 33.23 -19.48 -4.04
N HIS A 210 33.31 -19.02 -2.80
CA HIS A 210 33.40 -19.89 -1.64
C HIS A 210 32.42 -19.46 -0.55
N SER A 211 31.87 -20.45 0.16
CA SER A 211 30.99 -20.21 1.28
C SER A 211 31.80 -19.68 2.49
N ILE A 212 31.28 -18.62 3.12
CA ILE A 212 31.88 -17.98 4.30
C ILE A 212 31.03 -18.20 5.56
N GLN A 213 30.51 -19.40 5.74
CA GLN A 213 29.57 -19.75 6.82
C GLN A 213 30.22 -20.13 8.16
N GLN A 214 31.56 -20.16 8.25
CA GLN A 214 32.24 -20.66 9.43
C GLN A 214 31.92 -19.79 10.67
N GLY A 215 31.37 -20.42 11.72
CA GLY A 215 30.93 -19.77 12.95
C GLY A 215 29.47 -19.29 12.92
N MET A 216 28.73 -19.53 11.83
CA MET A 216 27.30 -19.23 11.72
C MET A 216 26.43 -20.46 12.04
N LEU A 217 25.18 -20.21 12.38
CA LEU A 217 24.17 -21.26 12.40
C LEU A 217 23.80 -21.61 10.95
N LEU A 218 23.68 -22.92 10.69
CA LEU A 218 23.28 -23.42 9.37
C LEU A 218 21.85 -22.98 9.05
N ASP A 219 21.56 -22.88 7.74
CA ASP A 219 20.23 -22.53 7.23
C ASP A 219 19.74 -21.15 7.70
N SER A 220 20.54 -20.12 7.47
CA SER A 220 20.27 -18.74 7.86
C SER A 220 20.18 -17.84 6.64
N ASP A 221 18.98 -17.26 6.38
CA ASP A 221 18.79 -16.20 5.38
C ASP A 221 19.62 -14.98 5.77
N VAL A 222 20.36 -14.40 4.81
CA VAL A 222 21.24 -13.25 5.02
C VAL A 222 20.66 -11.99 4.39
N PHE A 223 20.10 -11.10 5.23
CA PHE A 223 19.35 -9.93 4.78
C PHE A 223 20.21 -8.69 4.51
N SER A 224 21.33 -8.54 5.21
CA SER A 224 22.20 -7.37 5.05
C SER A 224 23.65 -7.73 5.33
N ILE A 225 24.56 -7.20 4.52
CA ILE A 225 26.01 -7.32 4.69
C ILE A 225 26.61 -5.92 4.59
N ILE A 226 27.47 -5.56 5.56
CA ILE A 226 28.28 -4.34 5.50
C ILE A 226 29.74 -4.66 5.71
N VAL A 227 30.61 -4.03 4.92
CA VAL A 227 32.06 -4.07 5.06
C VAL A 227 32.49 -2.71 5.64
N ASP A 228 33.26 -2.74 6.73
CA ASP A 228 33.75 -1.52 7.38
C ASP A 228 34.68 -0.75 6.40
N PRO A 229 34.33 0.48 5.98
CA PRO A 229 35.11 1.20 4.98
C PRO A 229 36.47 1.63 5.47
N SER A 230 36.68 1.71 6.79
CA SER A 230 37.97 2.04 7.40
C SER A 230 38.83 0.79 7.69
N ARG A 231 38.21 -0.37 7.66
CA ARG A 231 38.84 -1.65 8.01
C ARG A 231 38.15 -2.83 7.31
N PRO A 232 38.40 -3.05 6.00
CA PRO A 232 37.68 -4.03 5.18
C PRO A 232 37.73 -5.48 5.68
N THR A 233 38.67 -5.79 6.58
CA THR A 233 38.67 -7.09 7.29
C THR A 233 37.53 -7.26 8.27
N THR A 234 36.85 -6.17 8.67
CA THR A 234 35.68 -6.20 9.54
C THR A 234 34.40 -6.22 8.69
N VAL A 235 33.66 -7.32 8.83
CA VAL A 235 32.40 -7.54 8.12
C VAL A 235 31.29 -7.83 9.12
N PHE A 236 30.18 -7.15 9.01
CA PHE A 236 28.95 -7.50 9.73
C PHE A 236 27.95 -8.06 8.73
N LEU A 237 27.20 -9.05 9.17
CA LEU A 237 26.04 -9.55 8.44
C LEU A 237 24.88 -9.82 9.38
N SER A 238 23.68 -9.61 8.88
CA SER A 238 22.46 -9.96 9.58
C SER A 238 21.79 -11.16 8.92
N ALA A 239 21.30 -12.06 9.76
CA ALA A 239 20.60 -13.26 9.32
C ALA A 239 19.33 -13.49 10.15
N CYS A 240 18.46 -14.41 9.72
CA CYS A 240 17.29 -14.79 10.52
C CYS A 240 17.67 -15.36 11.89
N SER A 241 18.91 -15.85 12.03
CA SER A 241 19.47 -16.39 13.27
C SER A 241 20.18 -15.34 14.15
N GLY A 242 20.32 -14.09 13.70
CA GLY A 242 20.95 -12.99 14.43
C GLY A 242 21.99 -12.22 13.62
N ILE A 243 22.74 -11.35 14.33
CA ILE A 243 23.83 -10.58 13.73
C ILE A 243 25.16 -11.30 13.98
N TYR A 244 26.01 -11.31 12.97
CA TYR A 244 27.34 -11.91 13.00
C TYR A 244 28.40 -10.88 12.62
N LYS A 245 29.58 -11.00 13.23
CA LYS A 245 30.74 -10.16 12.95
C LYS A 245 31.97 -11.03 12.66
N SER A 246 32.67 -10.66 11.60
CA SER A 246 34.00 -11.15 11.28
C SER A 246 35.02 -10.02 11.42
N VAL A 247 36.25 -10.32 11.80
CA VAL A 247 37.39 -9.39 11.81
C VAL A 247 38.52 -9.87 10.89
N ASN A 248 38.24 -10.88 10.08
CA ASN A 248 39.18 -11.53 9.16
C ASN A 248 38.52 -11.74 7.78
N ALA A 249 37.84 -10.69 7.29
CA ALA A 249 37.22 -10.61 5.97
C ALA A 249 36.27 -11.78 5.64
N GLY A 250 35.51 -12.25 6.65
CA GLY A 250 34.51 -13.30 6.47
C GLY A 250 35.04 -14.73 6.66
N THR A 251 36.32 -14.94 6.96
CA THR A 251 36.86 -16.29 7.18
C THR A 251 36.22 -16.97 8.38
N LEU A 252 35.95 -16.24 9.45
CA LEU A 252 35.27 -16.74 10.65
C LEU A 252 34.34 -15.67 11.20
N PHE A 253 33.09 -16.04 11.42
CA PHE A 253 32.11 -15.20 12.07
C PHE A 253 31.86 -15.57 13.53
N SER A 254 31.60 -14.58 14.33
CA SER A 254 31.16 -14.74 15.72
C SER A 254 29.75 -14.11 15.85
N ARG A 255 28.83 -14.87 16.44
CA ARG A 255 27.46 -14.36 16.66
C ARG A 255 27.50 -13.28 17.74
N ILE A 256 26.96 -12.11 17.42
CA ILE A 256 26.77 -11.00 18.35
C ILE A 256 25.57 -11.31 19.26
N ARG A 257 25.66 -10.93 20.53
CA ARG A 257 24.60 -11.08 21.54
C ARG A 257 24.08 -9.72 21.95
N GLY A 258 22.91 -9.68 22.61
CA GLY A 258 22.32 -8.44 23.15
C GLY A 258 20.96 -8.05 22.56
N ILE A 259 20.65 -8.48 21.34
CA ILE A 259 19.31 -8.32 20.75
C ILE A 259 18.46 -9.55 21.12
N PRO A 260 17.26 -9.37 21.72
CA PRO A 260 16.42 -10.48 22.14
C PRO A 260 15.87 -11.27 20.94
N HIS A 261 15.48 -12.52 21.16
CA HIS A 261 15.00 -13.41 20.10
C HIS A 261 13.75 -12.88 19.39
N SER A 262 12.88 -12.16 20.11
CA SER A 262 11.68 -11.51 19.52
C SER A 262 11.99 -10.43 18.48
N ALA A 263 13.20 -9.84 18.53
CA ALA A 263 13.67 -8.80 17.61
C ALA A 263 14.87 -9.28 16.75
N ILE A 264 15.10 -10.60 16.66
CA ILE A 264 16.33 -11.15 16.07
C ILE A 264 16.42 -10.97 14.56
N ARG A 265 15.26 -10.90 13.85
CA ARG A 265 15.23 -10.72 12.41
C ARG A 265 15.62 -9.28 12.08
N THR A 266 16.86 -9.09 11.70
CA THR A 266 17.44 -7.80 11.34
C THR A 266 17.42 -7.65 9.83
N ARG A 267 16.64 -6.67 9.33
CA ARG A 267 16.48 -6.41 7.90
C ARG A 267 17.63 -5.61 7.32
N VAL A 268 18.18 -4.68 8.09
CA VAL A 268 19.21 -3.76 7.65
C VAL A 268 20.24 -3.49 8.74
N LEU A 269 21.49 -3.38 8.33
CA LEU A 269 22.60 -2.88 9.14
C LEU A 269 23.16 -1.62 8.49
N LYS A 270 23.45 -0.60 9.28
CA LYS A 270 24.16 0.62 8.83
C LYS A 270 25.22 1.01 9.85
N GLN A 271 26.40 1.32 9.38
CA GLN A 271 27.51 1.80 10.19
C GLN A 271 27.61 3.33 10.10
N ASP A 272 27.89 3.99 11.22
CA ASP A 272 28.16 5.44 11.23
C ASP A 272 29.44 5.71 10.42
N PRO A 273 29.37 6.58 9.38
CA PRO A 273 30.51 6.80 8.49
C PRO A 273 31.71 7.49 9.16
N LYS A 274 31.49 8.16 10.28
CA LYS A 274 32.57 8.85 11.04
C LYS A 274 33.00 8.11 12.28
N ARG A 275 32.16 7.24 12.83
CA ARG A 275 32.37 6.54 14.09
C ARG A 275 32.12 5.02 13.89
N PRO A 276 33.11 4.27 13.38
CA PRO A 276 32.92 2.85 13.01
C PRO A 276 32.47 1.92 14.16
N GLY A 277 32.66 2.35 15.42
CA GLY A 277 32.13 1.64 16.59
C GLY A 277 30.61 1.74 16.73
N ILE A 278 29.95 2.69 16.04
CA ILE A 278 28.51 2.85 16.06
C ILE A 278 27.92 2.09 14.87
N VAL A 279 27.07 1.11 15.17
CA VAL A 279 26.31 0.37 14.19
C VAL A 279 24.84 0.38 14.58
N TYR A 280 23.99 0.63 13.63
CA TYR A 280 22.53 0.55 13.76
C TYR A 280 22.03 -0.76 13.14
N ALA A 281 21.08 -1.40 13.81
CA ALA A 281 20.41 -2.61 13.36
C ALA A 281 18.90 -2.37 13.31
N GLY A 282 18.36 -2.30 12.11
CA GLY A 282 16.92 -2.19 11.85
C GLY A 282 16.29 -3.58 11.87
N THR A 283 15.41 -3.81 12.85
CA THR A 283 14.82 -5.12 13.09
C THR A 283 13.31 -5.12 12.97
N THR A 284 12.71 -6.30 13.07
CA THR A 284 11.25 -6.45 13.22
C THR A 284 10.76 -6.11 14.63
N GLY A 285 11.66 -5.78 15.55
CA GLY A 285 11.40 -5.40 16.94
C GLY A 285 12.16 -4.15 17.34
N GLY A 286 12.12 -3.10 16.51
CA GLY A 286 12.71 -1.79 16.76
C GLY A 286 14.08 -1.56 16.13
N LEU A 287 14.57 -0.34 16.34
CA LEU A 287 15.94 0.07 16.03
C LEU A 287 16.85 -0.24 17.21
N TRP A 288 17.90 -1.00 16.98
CA TRP A 288 18.94 -1.30 17.93
C TRP A 288 20.24 -0.59 17.55
N LYS A 289 20.99 -0.12 18.54
CA LYS A 289 22.22 0.63 18.33
C LYS A 289 23.31 0.10 19.25
N THR A 290 24.55 0.05 18.74
CA THR A 290 25.75 -0.26 19.49
C THR A 290 26.74 0.91 19.39
N PHE A 291 27.57 1.11 20.41
CA PHE A 291 28.66 2.09 20.42
C PHE A 291 30.06 1.44 20.47
N ASP A 292 30.11 0.13 20.63
CA ASP A 292 31.32 -0.64 20.87
C ASP A 292 31.59 -1.71 19.79
N GLY A 293 31.04 -1.47 18.59
CA GLY A 293 31.23 -2.37 17.46
C GLY A 293 30.53 -3.72 17.65
N GLY A 294 29.38 -3.72 18.31
CA GLY A 294 28.49 -4.87 18.41
C GLY A 294 28.65 -5.72 19.68
N ASN A 295 29.44 -5.31 20.69
CA ASN A 295 29.54 -6.07 21.93
C ASN A 295 28.31 -5.88 22.82
N THR A 296 27.75 -4.64 22.84
CA THR A 296 26.51 -4.30 23.54
C THR A 296 25.53 -3.62 22.62
N TRP A 297 24.22 -3.85 22.81
CA TRP A 297 23.15 -3.27 22.00
C TRP A 297 22.05 -2.71 22.90
N GLU A 298 21.55 -1.55 22.52
CA GLU A 298 20.46 -0.86 23.20
C GLU A 298 19.31 -0.57 22.22
N LEU A 299 18.08 -0.63 22.71
CA LEU A 299 16.87 -0.35 21.91
C LEU A 299 16.61 1.17 21.88
N TYR A 300 16.51 1.74 20.68
CA TYR A 300 16.37 3.18 20.44
C TYR A 300 15.01 3.59 19.87
N SER A 301 14.14 2.66 19.50
CA SER A 301 12.77 2.93 19.10
C SER A 301 11.77 2.10 19.88
N ALA A 302 10.47 2.39 19.73
CA ALA A 302 9.44 1.49 20.21
C ALA A 302 9.57 0.09 19.57
N PRO A 303 9.31 -1.00 20.31
CA PRO A 303 9.55 -2.36 19.82
C PRO A 303 8.56 -2.83 18.73
N ASP A 304 7.48 -2.09 18.48
CA ASP A 304 6.52 -2.30 17.40
C ASP A 304 6.95 -1.67 16.07
N VAL A 305 8.02 -0.84 16.08
CA VAL A 305 8.59 -0.26 14.86
C VAL A 305 9.35 -1.33 14.08
N ILE A 306 8.87 -1.63 12.88
CA ILE A 306 9.57 -2.52 11.94
C ILE A 306 10.38 -1.66 10.99
N VAL A 307 11.70 -1.80 11.03
CA VAL A 307 12.64 -0.98 10.26
C VAL A 307 13.03 -1.69 8.98
N ASN A 308 12.80 -1.05 7.83
CA ASN A 308 13.16 -1.54 6.50
C ASN A 308 14.51 -1.01 6.02
N ASP A 309 14.78 0.29 6.23
CA ASP A 309 16.05 0.93 5.87
C ASP A 309 16.43 2.02 6.88
N ILE A 310 17.71 2.38 6.90
CA ILE A 310 18.29 3.39 7.78
C ILE A 310 19.14 4.32 6.92
N LEU A 311 18.85 5.61 6.96
CA LEU A 311 19.64 6.66 6.32
C LEU A 311 20.36 7.48 7.38
N ILE A 312 21.68 7.55 7.29
CA ILE A 312 22.54 8.36 8.18
C ILE A 312 23.14 9.49 7.35
N ASP A 313 22.97 10.74 7.79
CA ASP A 313 23.61 11.88 7.12
C ASP A 313 25.14 11.82 7.34
N PRO A 314 25.96 11.69 6.29
CA PRO A 314 27.41 11.57 6.44
C PRO A 314 28.08 12.85 6.94
N ARG A 315 27.43 14.00 6.84
CA ARG A 315 27.91 15.30 7.35
C ARG A 315 27.55 15.47 8.83
N GLN A 316 26.36 15.00 9.23
CA GLN A 316 25.81 15.05 10.58
C GLN A 316 25.28 13.67 10.98
N PRO A 317 26.14 12.72 11.43
CA PRO A 317 25.72 11.34 11.70
C PRO A 317 24.71 11.19 12.85
N GLU A 318 24.46 12.26 13.61
CA GLU A 318 23.34 12.34 14.56
C GLU A 318 21.98 12.43 13.85
N ARG A 319 21.94 12.94 12.60
CA ARG A 319 20.73 12.96 11.78
C ARG A 319 20.52 11.58 11.15
N VAL A 320 19.49 10.90 11.60
CA VAL A 320 19.14 9.55 11.16
C VAL A 320 17.66 9.50 10.79
N LEU A 321 17.36 8.97 9.61
CA LEU A 321 16.00 8.67 9.19
C LEU A 321 15.81 7.16 9.09
N LEU A 322 14.65 6.67 9.51
CA LEU A 322 14.25 5.28 9.34
C LEU A 322 13.12 5.17 8.32
N ALA A 323 13.28 4.26 7.38
CA ALA A 323 12.19 3.71 6.59
C ALA A 323 11.49 2.61 7.39
N THR A 324 10.18 2.70 7.58
CA THR A 324 9.44 1.73 8.38
C THR A 324 8.31 1.06 7.61
N ASP A 325 7.92 -0.13 8.06
CA ASP A 325 6.92 -0.97 7.38
C ASP A 325 5.50 -0.36 7.39
N ARG A 326 5.15 0.47 8.39
CA ARG A 326 3.79 1.04 8.52
C ARG A 326 3.75 2.46 9.08
N GLY A 327 4.84 2.88 9.69
CA GLY A 327 4.92 4.18 10.36
C GLY A 327 5.34 5.34 9.43
N GLY A 328 5.71 5.03 8.20
CA GLY A 328 6.33 5.99 7.30
C GLY A 328 7.80 6.22 7.64
N VAL A 329 8.23 7.47 7.57
CA VAL A 329 9.57 7.93 7.95
C VAL A 329 9.56 8.39 9.40
N LEU A 330 10.52 7.90 10.18
CA LEU A 330 10.85 8.45 11.50
C LEU A 330 12.19 9.18 11.40
N ALA A 331 12.28 10.39 11.92
CA ALA A 331 13.47 11.23 11.83
C ALA A 331 13.97 11.64 13.21
N SER A 332 15.28 11.71 13.34
CA SER A 332 16.00 12.13 14.54
C SER A 332 17.18 13.03 14.14
N ASP A 333 17.50 14.00 14.97
CA ASP A 333 18.69 14.87 14.86
C ASP A 333 19.70 14.64 16.00
N ASP A 334 19.48 13.64 16.87
CA ASP A 334 20.32 13.34 18.05
C ASP A 334 20.74 11.85 18.13
N GLY A 335 20.79 11.18 16.98
CA GLY A 335 21.22 9.77 16.89
C GLY A 335 20.19 8.78 17.41
N PHE A 336 18.92 9.16 17.37
CA PHE A 336 17.73 8.41 17.77
C PHE A 336 17.46 8.38 19.29
N ASP A 337 18.09 9.27 20.09
CA ASP A 337 17.69 9.48 21.48
C ASP A 337 16.24 10.01 21.55
N HIS A 338 15.87 10.89 20.61
CA HIS A 338 14.49 11.32 20.34
C HIS A 338 14.21 11.24 18.85
N TYR A 339 12.98 10.89 18.49
CA TYR A 339 12.55 10.84 17.11
C TYR A 339 11.09 11.26 16.94
N LEU A 340 10.76 11.75 15.76
CA LEU A 340 9.42 12.16 15.38
C LEU A 340 9.02 11.53 14.04
N SER A 341 7.71 11.43 13.81
CA SER A 341 7.18 11.08 12.49
C SER A 341 7.45 12.22 11.50
N SER A 342 7.99 11.90 10.33
CA SER A 342 8.35 12.83 9.26
C SER A 342 7.67 12.45 7.95
N ASN A 343 6.33 12.47 7.95
CA ASN A 343 5.48 11.96 6.88
C ASN A 343 4.73 13.04 6.09
N ARG A 344 4.96 14.32 6.38
CA ARG A 344 4.21 15.41 5.74
C ARG A 344 4.27 15.30 4.21
N GLY A 345 3.08 15.18 3.57
CA GLY A 345 2.97 15.02 2.13
C GLY A 345 3.27 13.61 1.60
N PHE A 346 3.49 12.65 2.50
CA PHE A 346 3.68 11.24 2.16
C PHE A 346 2.53 10.39 2.71
N SER A 347 1.94 9.57 1.86
CA SER A 347 1.07 8.47 2.29
C SER A 347 1.31 7.25 1.42
N HIS A 348 1.41 6.11 2.06
CA HIS A 348 1.36 4.81 1.42
C HIS A 348 0.37 3.92 2.19
N ARG A 349 -0.90 4.39 2.24
CA ARG A 349 -1.98 3.72 2.97
C ARG A 349 -3.07 3.23 2.05
N VAL A 350 -3.54 2.01 2.31
CA VAL A 350 -4.69 1.40 1.62
C VAL A 350 -5.97 1.85 2.31
N ILE A 351 -6.83 2.53 1.57
CA ILE A 351 -8.12 3.00 2.09
C ILE A 351 -9.18 1.92 1.87
N GLY A 352 -9.75 1.41 2.96
CA GLY A 352 -10.85 0.46 2.94
C GLY A 352 -12.23 1.11 2.91
N GLY A 353 -12.38 2.29 3.53
CA GLY A 353 -13.63 3.05 3.53
C GLY A 353 -13.40 4.53 3.75
N VAL A 354 -14.27 5.37 3.19
CA VAL A 354 -14.25 6.82 3.37
C VAL A 354 -15.68 7.34 3.57
N ILE A 355 -15.84 8.30 4.48
CA ILE A 355 -17.09 9.02 4.72
C ILE A 355 -16.80 10.52 4.74
N VAL A 356 -17.65 11.29 4.08
CA VAL A 356 -17.83 12.72 4.32
C VAL A 356 -18.97 12.84 5.34
N ASP A 357 -18.73 13.53 6.45
CA ASP A 357 -19.75 13.68 7.51
C ASP A 357 -21.03 14.33 6.96
N HIS A 358 -22.19 13.74 7.25
CA HIS A 358 -23.48 14.18 6.73
C HIS A 358 -23.89 15.58 7.21
N GLN A 359 -23.42 16.00 8.40
CA GLN A 359 -23.78 17.27 9.02
C GLN A 359 -22.73 18.36 8.77
N ASP A 360 -21.46 17.97 8.69
CA ASP A 360 -20.34 18.89 8.50
C ASP A 360 -19.35 18.34 7.47
N PRO A 361 -19.47 18.76 6.20
CA PRO A 361 -18.56 18.28 5.14
C PRO A 361 -17.08 18.65 5.33
N SER A 362 -16.68 19.42 6.36
CA SER A 362 -15.27 19.59 6.72
C SER A 362 -14.73 18.38 7.48
N ARG A 363 -15.58 17.52 8.00
CA ARG A 363 -15.19 16.29 8.66
C ARG A 363 -15.13 15.14 7.68
N LEU A 364 -13.98 14.48 7.66
CA LEU A 364 -13.71 13.30 6.85
C LEU A 364 -13.31 12.15 7.75
N TYR A 365 -13.77 10.95 7.42
CA TYR A 365 -13.49 9.72 8.17
C TYR A 365 -12.91 8.69 7.21
N VAL A 366 -11.83 8.03 7.62
CA VAL A 366 -11.09 7.07 6.78
C VAL A 366 -10.78 5.82 7.57
N GLY A 367 -11.06 4.67 6.98
CA GLY A 367 -10.61 3.37 7.42
C GLY A 367 -9.40 2.91 6.63
N VAL A 368 -8.35 2.49 7.33
CA VAL A 368 -7.08 2.01 6.75
C VAL A 368 -6.93 0.51 6.97
N VAL A 369 -6.37 -0.15 5.96
CA VAL A 369 -6.17 -1.61 5.89
C VAL A 369 -4.68 -1.93 5.91
N ASN A 370 -4.31 -3.07 6.51
CA ASN A 370 -2.97 -3.66 6.56
C ASN A 370 -1.91 -2.93 7.42
N ASP A 371 -2.26 -1.86 8.11
CA ASP A 371 -1.31 -1.09 8.92
C ASP A 371 -1.36 -1.42 10.42
N LYS A 372 -2.17 -2.41 10.83
CA LYS A 372 -2.36 -2.83 12.23
C LYS A 372 -2.68 -1.64 13.15
N ASP A 373 -1.93 -1.49 14.25
CA ASP A 373 -2.03 -0.39 15.21
C ASP A 373 -1.71 0.99 14.62
N ARG A 374 -0.96 1.04 13.51
CA ARG A 374 -0.66 2.27 12.75
C ARG A 374 -1.76 2.62 11.74
N GLY A 375 -2.67 1.68 11.45
CA GLY A 375 -3.85 1.82 10.59
C GLY A 375 -5.13 2.07 11.38
N GLY A 376 -6.23 1.41 10.98
CA GLY A 376 -7.54 1.52 11.60
C GLY A 376 -8.27 2.82 11.23
N PHE A 377 -8.82 3.53 12.19
CA PHE A 377 -9.66 4.68 11.95
C PHE A 377 -8.96 6.01 12.12
N PHE A 378 -9.08 6.87 11.11
CA PHE A 378 -8.62 8.26 11.13
C PHE A 378 -9.78 9.21 10.86
N PHE A 379 -9.74 10.39 11.49
CA PHE A 379 -10.67 11.47 11.23
C PHE A 379 -9.96 12.81 11.07
N SER A 380 -10.52 13.63 10.21
CA SER A 380 -10.14 15.03 9.99
C SER A 380 -11.31 15.93 10.31
N GLU A 381 -11.04 17.12 10.85
CA GLU A 381 -12.04 18.17 11.15
C GLU A 381 -11.84 19.42 10.27
N ASP A 382 -10.87 19.38 9.34
CA ASP A 382 -10.41 20.53 8.54
C ASP A 382 -10.35 20.24 7.04
N GLY A 383 -11.15 19.26 6.57
CA GLY A 383 -11.23 18.88 5.15
C GLY A 383 -10.02 18.10 4.67
N GLY A 384 -9.38 17.32 5.54
CA GLY A 384 -8.24 16.46 5.23
C GLY A 384 -6.89 17.15 5.30
N GLN A 385 -6.79 18.35 5.90
CA GLN A 385 -5.49 19.04 6.07
C GLN A 385 -4.71 18.43 7.23
N SER A 386 -5.39 17.95 8.26
CA SER A 386 -4.79 17.20 9.37
C SER A 386 -5.65 16.00 9.76
N TRP A 387 -5.01 14.96 10.29
CA TRP A 387 -5.65 13.71 10.66
C TRP A 387 -5.30 13.30 12.07
N ARG A 388 -6.29 12.73 12.76
CA ARG A 388 -6.13 12.10 14.06
C ARG A 388 -6.59 10.65 14.01
N GLN A 389 -5.82 9.77 14.61
CA GLN A 389 -6.16 8.36 14.76
C GLN A 389 -7.02 8.13 16.00
N SER A 390 -8.04 7.25 15.92
CA SER A 390 -8.89 6.88 17.03
C SER A 390 -9.20 5.38 17.02
N ASN A 391 -8.28 4.57 17.55
CA ASN A 391 -8.29 3.10 17.44
C ASN A 391 -8.63 2.36 18.74
N ARG A 392 -8.91 3.07 19.85
CA ARG A 392 -9.18 2.40 21.13
C ARG A 392 -10.36 1.44 21.02
N GLY A 393 -10.12 0.13 21.20
CA GLY A 393 -11.10 -0.94 21.06
C GLY A 393 -11.15 -1.62 19.68
N LEU A 394 -10.38 -1.16 18.70
CA LEU A 394 -10.24 -1.86 17.42
C LEU A 394 -9.21 -2.99 17.43
N ASP A 395 -8.23 -2.96 18.35
CA ASP A 395 -7.23 -4.01 18.55
C ASP A 395 -6.55 -4.45 17.24
N GLU A 396 -5.89 -3.53 16.55
CA GLU A 396 -5.16 -3.73 15.28
C GLU A 396 -6.01 -4.20 14.08
N ARG A 397 -7.35 -4.02 14.15
CA ARG A 397 -8.23 -4.46 13.07
C ARG A 397 -8.13 -3.57 11.84
N ASP A 398 -8.17 -4.23 10.68
CA ASP A 398 -8.36 -3.58 9.40
C ASP A 398 -9.80 -3.07 9.27
N ILE A 399 -9.98 -1.85 8.82
CA ILE A 399 -11.28 -1.31 8.46
C ILE A 399 -11.49 -1.45 6.96
N LEU A 400 -12.41 -2.32 6.56
CA LEU A 400 -12.69 -2.66 5.18
C LEU A 400 -13.82 -1.81 4.58
N SER A 401 -14.73 -1.34 5.43
CA SER A 401 -15.84 -0.46 5.05
C SER A 401 -16.24 0.44 6.20
N LEU A 402 -16.78 1.61 5.90
CA LEU A 402 -17.28 2.59 6.86
C LEU A 402 -18.66 3.09 6.45
N GLN A 403 -19.53 3.31 7.42
CA GLN A 403 -20.83 3.97 7.25
C GLN A 403 -21.14 4.86 8.44
N GLN A 404 -21.86 5.96 8.22
CA GLN A 404 -22.37 6.84 9.26
C GLN A 404 -23.89 6.72 9.33
N ALA A 405 -24.41 6.43 10.51
CA ALA A 405 -25.83 6.46 10.77
C ALA A 405 -26.34 7.91 10.93
N ASP A 406 -27.64 8.15 10.75
CA ASP A 406 -28.28 9.47 10.93
C ASP A 406 -28.07 10.05 12.35
N SER A 407 -27.88 9.18 13.33
CA SER A 407 -27.50 9.55 14.70
C SER A 407 -26.09 10.13 14.83
N GLY A 408 -25.27 10.09 13.76
CA GLY A 408 -23.87 10.46 13.77
C GLY A 408 -22.90 9.34 14.20
N VAL A 409 -23.41 8.18 14.66
CA VAL A 409 -22.60 7.01 15.02
C VAL A 409 -21.92 6.44 13.79
N ILE A 410 -20.60 6.18 13.89
CA ILE A 410 -19.83 5.56 12.81
C ILE A 410 -19.80 4.05 13.01
N PHE A 411 -20.06 3.30 11.94
CA PHE A 411 -19.95 1.85 11.87
C PHE A 411 -18.82 1.44 10.97
N ALA A 412 -18.03 0.46 11.40
CA ALA A 412 -16.92 -0.11 10.66
C ALA A 412 -17.12 -1.61 10.45
N GLY A 413 -17.08 -2.03 9.20
CA GLY A 413 -16.86 -3.42 8.82
C GLY A 413 -15.37 -3.73 8.87
N THR A 414 -14.98 -4.73 9.64
CA THR A 414 -13.58 -5.07 9.86
C THR A 414 -13.24 -6.48 9.38
N ASN A 415 -11.96 -6.83 9.42
CA ASN A 415 -11.51 -8.21 9.19
C ASN A 415 -12.04 -9.22 10.23
N HIS A 416 -12.62 -8.75 11.36
CA HIS A 416 -13.24 -9.58 12.41
C HIS A 416 -14.45 -8.88 13.04
N GLY A 417 -15.55 -8.80 12.30
CA GLY A 417 -16.83 -8.31 12.79
C GLY A 417 -17.13 -6.84 12.49
N ILE A 418 -18.28 -6.41 12.99
CA ILE A 418 -18.76 -5.03 12.90
C ILE A 418 -18.46 -4.32 14.22
N PHE A 419 -17.91 -3.12 14.13
CA PHE A 419 -17.66 -2.24 15.26
C PHE A 419 -18.39 -0.91 15.07
N TYR A 420 -18.73 -0.23 16.17
CA TYR A 420 -19.31 1.10 16.11
C TYR A 420 -18.63 2.05 17.10
N LEU A 421 -18.56 3.32 16.71
CA LEU A 421 -17.98 4.40 17.50
C LEU A 421 -19.08 5.39 17.89
N PRO A 422 -19.56 5.37 19.16
CA PRO A 422 -20.61 6.27 19.61
C PRO A 422 -20.19 7.74 19.68
N SER A 423 -18.92 8.00 19.92
CA SER A 423 -18.32 9.34 19.93
C SER A 423 -16.82 9.27 19.72
N PHE A 424 -16.21 10.30 19.14
CA PHE A 424 -14.75 10.35 18.87
C PHE A 424 -13.85 10.29 20.11
N GLN A 425 -14.37 10.62 21.28
CA GLN A 425 -13.66 10.49 22.55
C GLN A 425 -13.83 9.10 23.19
N GLY A 426 -14.76 8.29 22.64
CA GLY A 426 -15.09 6.96 23.11
C GLY A 426 -14.09 5.88 22.67
N ALA A 427 -14.52 4.64 22.86
CA ALA A 427 -13.88 3.46 22.30
C ALA A 427 -14.81 2.84 21.26
N TRP A 428 -14.24 2.15 20.29
CA TRP A 428 -14.96 1.26 19.40
C TRP A 428 -15.53 0.09 20.18
N LEU A 429 -16.79 -0.22 19.92
CA LEU A 429 -17.50 -1.31 20.57
C LEU A 429 -17.93 -2.33 19.52
N PRO A 430 -17.83 -3.64 19.81
CA PRO A 430 -18.28 -4.66 18.88
C PRO A 430 -19.81 -4.72 18.85
N ALA A 431 -20.39 -4.81 17.65
CA ALA A 431 -21.80 -5.14 17.47
C ALA A 431 -22.02 -6.65 17.64
N ALA A 432 -23.20 -7.03 18.12
CA ALA A 432 -23.56 -8.44 18.25
C ALA A 432 -23.86 -9.03 16.86
N MET A 433 -23.11 -10.06 16.46
CA MET A 433 -23.33 -10.82 15.23
C MET A 433 -23.81 -12.24 15.57
N ILE A 434 -24.85 -12.72 14.91
CA ILE A 434 -25.55 -13.98 15.19
C ILE A 434 -25.74 -14.71 13.87
N LEU A 435 -25.28 -15.95 13.77
CA LEU A 435 -25.59 -16.80 12.62
C LEU A 435 -27.00 -17.38 12.77
N GLY A 436 -27.79 -17.24 11.72
CA GLY A 436 -29.16 -17.71 11.67
C GLY A 436 -30.16 -16.64 11.26
N LYS A 437 -31.37 -17.07 10.98
CA LYS A 437 -32.45 -16.20 10.51
C LYS A 437 -32.89 -15.21 11.59
N ARG A 438 -33.15 -13.98 11.19
CA ARG A 438 -33.71 -12.94 12.04
C ARG A 438 -35.09 -13.39 12.61
N PRO A 439 -35.31 -13.25 13.91
CA PRO A 439 -36.62 -13.50 14.49
C PRO A 439 -37.72 -12.61 13.87
N PRO A 440 -38.96 -13.09 13.72
CA PRO A 440 -40.05 -12.26 13.24
C PRO A 440 -40.35 -11.11 14.22
N GLU A 441 -40.78 -9.96 13.70
CA GLU A 441 -40.93 -8.68 14.40
C GLU A 441 -41.85 -8.74 15.66
N SER A 442 -42.73 -9.74 15.74
CA SER A 442 -43.65 -9.94 16.89
C SER A 442 -42.96 -10.42 18.17
N GLU A 443 -41.71 -10.80 18.17
CA GLU A 443 -40.95 -11.29 19.34
C GLU A 443 -40.08 -10.20 19.99
N ASN A 444 -39.97 -9.02 19.37
CA ASN A 444 -39.15 -7.89 19.87
C ASN A 444 -39.90 -6.91 20.78
N VAL A 445 -40.77 -7.39 21.70
CA VAL A 445 -41.43 -6.49 22.66
C VAL A 445 -40.67 -6.50 23.98
N ALA A 446 -40.15 -5.32 24.31
CA ALA A 446 -39.73 -4.75 25.59
C ALA A 446 -38.24 -4.55 25.80
N ALA A 447 -37.83 -3.31 25.57
CA ALA A 447 -36.63 -2.75 26.20
C ALA A 447 -36.81 -2.86 27.76
N PRO A 448 -35.77 -3.30 28.49
CA PRO A 448 -35.89 -3.31 29.98
C PRO A 448 -35.83 -1.88 30.48
N ALA A 449 -36.92 -1.48 31.16
CA ALA A 449 -37.01 -0.22 31.87
C ALA A 449 -35.90 -0.09 32.91
N SER A 450 -35.29 1.08 32.98
CA SER A 450 -34.27 1.47 33.95
C SER A 450 -34.69 1.11 35.38
N PRO A 451 -33.81 0.58 36.24
CA PRO A 451 -34.11 0.31 37.62
C PRO A 451 -34.16 1.62 38.41
N ARG A 452 -35.38 2.06 38.74
CA ARG A 452 -35.56 3.03 39.81
C ARG A 452 -35.27 2.36 41.16
N SER A 453 -34.28 2.87 41.86
CA SER A 453 -33.99 2.55 43.24
C SER A 453 -35.23 2.77 44.15
N LYS A 454 -35.70 1.74 44.83
CA LYS A 454 -36.47 1.85 46.09
C LYS A 454 -36.00 0.85 47.12
N ALA A 455 -35.75 1.41 48.27
CA ALA A 455 -35.23 0.78 49.47
C ALA A 455 -36.18 -0.28 50.08
N ALA A 456 -35.58 -1.11 50.87
CA ALA A 456 -36.06 -2.25 51.59
C ALA A 456 -37.27 -2.01 52.48
N HIS A 457 -38.14 -3.01 52.62
CA HIS A 457 -38.59 -3.49 53.92
C HIS A 457 -39.02 -4.97 53.86
N SER A 458 -38.55 -5.68 54.85
CA SER A 458 -38.76 -7.07 55.17
C SER A 458 -40.17 -7.40 55.57
N SER A 459 -40.73 -8.58 55.25
CA SER A 459 -41.30 -9.50 56.21
C SER A 459 -41.76 -10.82 55.56
N THR A 460 -41.52 -11.87 56.29
CA THR A 460 -41.84 -13.29 56.15
C THR A 460 -43.32 -13.61 55.95
N LYS A 461 -43.71 -14.62 55.16
CA LYS A 461 -44.34 -15.89 55.59
C LYS A 461 -44.66 -16.84 54.40
N ALA A 462 -44.51 -18.10 54.71
CA ALA A 462 -44.70 -19.29 53.86
C ALA A 462 -46.11 -19.53 53.38
N GLY A 463 -46.26 -20.26 52.26
CA GLY A 463 -47.53 -20.78 51.78
C GLY A 463 -47.42 -21.53 50.48
N SER A 464 -47.17 -22.85 50.53
CA SER A 464 -47.19 -23.82 49.48
C SER A 464 -48.50 -23.87 48.72
N LYS A 465 -48.46 -23.77 47.34
CA LYS A 465 -49.38 -24.52 46.43
C LYS A 465 -48.80 -24.61 45.06
N ARG A 466 -48.44 -25.84 44.65
CA ARG A 466 -48.03 -26.19 43.29
C ARG A 466 -49.19 -25.98 42.32
N LYS A 467 -48.97 -25.22 41.22
CA LYS A 467 -49.79 -25.23 40.01
C LYS A 467 -48.98 -25.80 38.85
N PRO A 468 -49.59 -26.40 37.82
CA PRO A 468 -48.89 -27.17 36.80
C PRO A 468 -48.03 -26.29 35.92
N VAL A 469 -46.81 -26.79 35.63
CA VAL A 469 -45.84 -26.18 34.72
C VAL A 469 -46.36 -26.46 33.30
N THR A 470 -46.92 -25.44 32.68
CA THR A 470 -47.00 -25.39 31.22
C THR A 470 -45.58 -25.22 30.66
N HIS A 471 -45.10 -26.21 29.94
CA HIS A 471 -43.87 -26.09 29.15
C HIS A 471 -44.11 -25.03 28.08
N VAL A 472 -43.61 -23.83 28.29
CA VAL A 472 -43.34 -22.85 27.24
C VAL A 472 -42.05 -23.33 26.58
N PRO A 473 -41.99 -23.56 25.25
CA PRO A 473 -40.75 -23.84 24.58
C PRO A 473 -39.78 -22.68 24.83
N LYS A 474 -38.65 -22.96 25.45
CA LYS A 474 -37.59 -22.00 25.60
C LYS A 474 -37.09 -21.65 24.18
N ALA A 475 -37.28 -20.39 23.76
CA ALA A 475 -36.65 -19.90 22.55
C ALA A 475 -35.14 -20.25 22.55
N PRO A 476 -34.57 -20.63 21.44
CA PRO A 476 -33.14 -20.92 21.36
C PRO A 476 -32.36 -19.74 21.93
N LEU A 477 -31.39 -20.02 22.79
CA LEU A 477 -30.52 -18.99 23.35
C LEU A 477 -29.75 -18.39 22.18
N GLU A 478 -30.01 -17.13 21.81
CA GLU A 478 -29.22 -16.40 20.84
C GLU A 478 -27.79 -16.25 21.39
N VAL A 479 -26.83 -16.88 20.76
CA VAL A 479 -25.41 -16.78 21.13
C VAL A 479 -24.71 -15.93 20.08
N ALA A 480 -24.25 -14.73 20.48
CA ALA A 480 -23.42 -13.92 19.63
C ALA A 480 -22.09 -14.61 19.30
N ILE A 481 -21.65 -14.47 18.07
CA ILE A 481 -20.35 -14.99 17.62
C ILE A 481 -19.26 -14.29 18.41
N ALA A 482 -18.31 -15.03 18.98
CA ALA A 482 -17.15 -14.44 19.65
C ALA A 482 -16.34 -13.60 18.62
N THR A 483 -15.88 -12.41 19.01
CA THR A 483 -15.18 -11.46 18.14
C THR A 483 -13.99 -12.07 17.38
N ALA A 484 -13.26 -13.00 18.00
CA ALA A 484 -12.15 -13.72 17.36
C ALA A 484 -12.59 -14.67 16.20
N LYS A 485 -13.89 -15.02 16.13
CA LYS A 485 -14.48 -15.87 15.09
C LYS A 485 -15.50 -15.10 14.24
N ALA A 486 -15.66 -13.81 14.49
CA ALA A 486 -16.59 -12.99 13.75
C ALA A 486 -16.16 -12.90 12.26
N PRO A 487 -17.14 -12.84 11.33
CA PRO A 487 -16.85 -12.83 9.90
C PRO A 487 -16.08 -11.58 9.48
N ARG A 488 -15.40 -11.71 8.37
CA ARG A 488 -14.79 -10.58 7.66
C ARG A 488 -15.88 -9.77 6.97
N VAL A 489 -16.07 -8.54 7.36
CA VAL A 489 -17.13 -7.64 6.86
C VAL A 489 -16.55 -6.73 5.79
N ARG A 490 -16.82 -7.03 4.52
CA ARG A 490 -16.21 -6.34 3.38
C ARG A 490 -17.00 -5.11 2.94
N SER A 491 -18.32 -5.11 3.14
CA SER A 491 -19.19 -4.02 2.76
C SER A 491 -20.30 -3.83 3.79
N LEU A 492 -20.60 -2.59 4.10
CA LEU A 492 -21.73 -2.16 4.94
C LEU A 492 -22.62 -1.22 4.14
N GLN A 493 -23.93 -1.36 4.32
CA GLN A 493 -24.94 -0.42 3.82
C GLN A 493 -25.93 -0.10 4.92
N ILE A 494 -26.09 1.19 5.21
CA ILE A 494 -27.10 1.71 6.14
C ILE A 494 -28.25 2.26 5.29
N ALA A 495 -29.44 1.69 5.44
CA ALA A 495 -30.66 2.14 4.79
C ALA A 495 -31.73 2.42 5.86
N ASP A 496 -32.87 3.00 5.45
CA ASP A 496 -33.87 3.51 6.39
C ASP A 496 -34.37 2.49 7.40
N LYS A 497 -34.65 1.25 6.95
CA LYS A 497 -35.26 0.22 7.79
C LYS A 497 -34.34 -0.95 8.10
N VAL A 498 -33.61 -1.40 7.09
CA VAL A 498 -32.76 -2.59 7.18
C VAL A 498 -31.34 -2.22 6.79
N TRP A 499 -30.38 -2.58 7.63
CA TRP A 499 -28.97 -2.40 7.36
C TRP A 499 -28.36 -3.71 6.90
N TYR A 500 -27.39 -3.67 6.01
CA TYR A 500 -26.83 -4.85 5.37
C TYR A 500 -25.31 -4.89 5.52
N ALA A 501 -24.77 -6.12 5.70
CA ALA A 501 -23.34 -6.36 5.74
C ALA A 501 -22.99 -7.60 4.92
N ALA A 502 -22.21 -7.40 3.85
CA ALA A 502 -21.65 -8.49 3.06
C ALA A 502 -20.40 -9.04 3.75
N THR A 503 -20.40 -10.34 4.00
CA THR A 503 -19.34 -11.01 4.76
C THR A 503 -18.89 -12.32 4.09
N ASP A 504 -17.83 -12.93 4.60
CA ASP A 504 -17.38 -14.27 4.23
C ASP A 504 -18.16 -15.43 4.91
N GLN A 505 -19.22 -15.09 5.69
CA GLN A 505 -20.08 -16.09 6.36
C GLN A 505 -21.58 -15.84 6.13
N GLY A 506 -21.96 -15.06 5.13
CA GLY A 506 -23.32 -14.75 4.76
C GLY A 506 -23.60 -13.25 4.61
N LEU A 507 -24.83 -12.95 4.23
CA LEU A 507 -25.39 -11.60 4.29
C LEU A 507 -25.97 -11.37 5.69
N PHE A 508 -25.43 -10.41 6.42
CA PHE A 508 -25.95 -10.03 7.71
C PHE A 508 -26.88 -8.82 7.59
N THR A 509 -28.01 -8.85 8.31
CA THR A 509 -28.99 -7.77 8.35
C THR A 509 -29.26 -7.30 9.77
N SER A 510 -29.53 -6.01 9.94
CA SER A 510 -29.94 -5.40 11.20
C SER A 510 -31.16 -4.51 11.01
N VAL A 511 -32.12 -4.55 11.96
CA VAL A 511 -33.34 -3.69 12.00
C VAL A 511 -33.43 -2.88 13.31
N ASP A 512 -32.41 -2.96 14.15
CA ASP A 512 -32.32 -2.29 15.44
C ASP A 512 -31.15 -1.30 15.51
N GLN A 513 -30.92 -0.62 14.38
CA GLN A 513 -29.87 0.40 14.20
C GLN A 513 -28.45 -0.14 14.50
N GLY A 514 -28.18 -1.37 14.04
CA GLY A 514 -26.86 -1.97 14.13
C GLY A 514 -26.48 -2.59 15.46
N SER A 515 -27.42 -2.68 16.42
CA SER A 515 -27.14 -3.30 17.72
C SER A 515 -26.95 -4.80 17.61
N LYS A 516 -27.79 -5.47 16.79
CA LYS A 516 -27.70 -6.90 16.48
C LYS A 516 -27.76 -7.13 14.98
N TRP A 517 -26.97 -8.08 14.52
CA TRP A 517 -26.86 -8.46 13.13
C TRP A 517 -27.12 -9.97 13.00
N TYR A 518 -28.03 -10.35 12.14
CA TYR A 518 -28.39 -11.74 11.87
C TYR A 518 -27.94 -12.11 10.47
N GLY A 519 -27.16 -13.18 10.33
CA GLY A 519 -26.51 -13.59 9.08
C GLY A 519 -26.94 -14.96 8.59
N GLU A 520 -27.27 -15.04 7.30
CA GLU A 520 -27.61 -16.27 6.61
C GLU A 520 -27.03 -16.30 5.18
N PRO A 521 -26.84 -17.50 4.61
CA PRO A 521 -26.53 -17.62 3.19
C PRO A 521 -27.68 -17.12 2.32
N VAL A 522 -27.36 -16.58 1.14
CA VAL A 522 -28.32 -16.24 0.10
C VAL A 522 -28.19 -17.24 -1.04
N GLU A 523 -29.27 -17.96 -1.37
CA GLU A 523 -29.31 -19.00 -2.41
C GLU A 523 -28.19 -20.03 -2.28
N GLY A 524 -27.75 -20.33 -1.05
CA GLY A 524 -26.68 -21.27 -0.74
C GLY A 524 -25.26 -20.70 -0.79
N GLU A 525 -25.09 -19.42 -1.23
CA GLU A 525 -23.81 -18.71 -1.19
C GLU A 525 -23.62 -18.00 0.15
N SER A 526 -22.41 -18.00 0.67
CA SER A 526 -22.07 -17.35 1.94
C SER A 526 -20.89 -16.38 1.87
N ASP A 527 -20.09 -16.42 0.81
CA ASP A 527 -18.91 -15.57 0.66
C ASP A 527 -19.23 -14.36 -0.21
N PHE A 528 -19.53 -13.21 0.41
CA PHE A 528 -19.92 -12.00 -0.31
C PHE A 528 -18.82 -10.91 -0.28
N ILE A 529 -18.66 -10.23 -1.43
CA ILE A 529 -17.68 -9.16 -1.64
C ILE A 529 -18.30 -7.80 -1.31
N VAL A 530 -19.49 -7.52 -1.85
CA VAL A 530 -20.15 -6.22 -1.74
C VAL A 530 -21.67 -6.37 -1.74
N VAL A 531 -22.33 -5.54 -0.95
CA VAL A 531 -23.76 -5.28 -1.01
C VAL A 531 -23.96 -3.79 -1.31
N ASN A 532 -24.86 -3.45 -2.26
CA ASN A 532 -25.23 -2.07 -2.54
C ASN A 532 -26.76 -1.92 -2.38
N HIS A 533 -27.18 -0.77 -1.88
CA HIS A 533 -28.55 -0.34 -1.80
C HIS A 533 -28.73 0.92 -2.65
N PHE A 534 -29.78 0.95 -3.47
CA PHE A 534 -30.04 2.03 -4.43
C PHE A 534 -31.29 2.83 -4.04
N ALA A 535 -31.40 4.03 -4.61
CA ALA A 535 -32.49 4.97 -4.28
C ALA A 535 -33.89 4.45 -4.65
N ASP A 536 -34.01 3.49 -5.56
CA ASP A 536 -35.25 2.81 -5.93
C ASP A 536 -35.63 1.66 -4.98
N GLY A 537 -34.83 1.41 -3.93
CA GLY A 537 -35.00 0.33 -2.97
C GLY A 537 -34.42 -1.02 -3.41
N SER A 538 -33.84 -1.10 -4.63
CA SER A 538 -33.18 -2.31 -5.08
C SER A 538 -31.86 -2.56 -4.35
N LEU A 539 -31.50 -3.83 -4.26
CA LEU A 539 -30.25 -4.28 -3.67
C LEU A 539 -29.48 -5.15 -4.68
N THR A 540 -28.17 -4.98 -4.73
CA THR A 540 -27.29 -5.93 -5.39
C THR A 540 -26.35 -6.59 -4.40
N LEU A 541 -26.06 -7.89 -4.59
CA LEU A 541 -25.15 -8.66 -3.77
C LEU A 541 -24.21 -9.42 -4.69
N VAL A 542 -22.91 -9.30 -4.47
CA VAL A 542 -21.87 -9.90 -5.30
C VAL A 542 -21.02 -10.85 -4.47
N SER A 543 -20.85 -12.07 -4.95
CA SER A 543 -19.88 -13.04 -4.46
C SER A 543 -18.74 -13.21 -5.47
N PRO A 544 -17.69 -13.98 -5.17
CA PRO A 544 -16.66 -14.31 -6.17
C PRO A 544 -17.16 -14.98 -7.45
N LYS A 545 -18.38 -15.62 -7.39
CA LYS A 545 -18.91 -16.45 -8.48
C LYS A 545 -20.34 -16.12 -8.87
N HIS A 546 -21.09 -15.42 -8.04
CA HIS A 546 -22.52 -15.17 -8.23
C HIS A 546 -22.85 -13.70 -8.02
N ILE A 547 -23.83 -13.21 -8.76
CA ILE A 547 -24.42 -11.90 -8.59
C ILE A 547 -25.93 -12.02 -8.40
N PHE A 548 -26.46 -11.29 -7.42
CA PHE A 548 -27.86 -11.34 -7.06
C PHE A 548 -28.47 -9.94 -7.06
N LEU A 549 -29.73 -9.87 -7.42
CA LEU A 549 -30.56 -8.65 -7.41
C LEU A 549 -31.82 -8.92 -6.58
N SER A 550 -32.15 -8.00 -5.69
CA SER A 550 -33.40 -7.95 -4.93
C SER A 550 -34.13 -6.66 -5.22
N HIS A 551 -35.49 -6.72 -5.27
CA HIS A 551 -36.38 -5.57 -5.39
C HIS A 551 -37.32 -5.43 -4.20
N ASP A 552 -37.13 -6.19 -3.15
CA ASP A 552 -37.99 -6.29 -1.95
C ASP A 552 -37.18 -6.20 -0.64
N GLU A 553 -36.22 -5.31 -0.60
CA GLU A 553 -35.37 -5.07 0.59
C GLU A 553 -34.61 -6.34 1.07
N GLY A 554 -34.32 -7.29 0.13
CA GLY A 554 -33.55 -8.50 0.42
C GLY A 554 -34.38 -9.68 0.95
N GLU A 555 -35.71 -9.62 0.92
CA GLU A 555 -36.57 -10.75 1.28
C GLU A 555 -36.50 -11.88 0.25
N SER A 556 -36.32 -11.53 -1.05
CA SER A 556 -36.04 -12.49 -2.11
C SER A 556 -34.92 -12.02 -3.03
N TRP A 557 -34.21 -12.98 -3.62
CA TRP A 557 -33.07 -12.71 -4.48
C TRP A 557 -33.23 -13.43 -5.81
N THR A 558 -32.85 -12.75 -6.89
CA THR A 558 -32.76 -13.32 -8.23
C THR A 558 -31.28 -13.37 -8.64
N GLU A 559 -30.79 -14.55 -8.97
CA GLU A 559 -29.46 -14.69 -9.52
C GLU A 559 -29.42 -14.15 -10.95
N ILE A 560 -28.43 -13.31 -11.23
CA ILE A 560 -28.19 -12.69 -12.54
C ILE A 560 -27.05 -13.45 -13.24
N SER A 561 -27.35 -13.98 -14.43
CA SER A 561 -26.32 -14.61 -15.26
C SER A 561 -25.38 -13.59 -15.89
N TYR A 562 -24.13 -14.00 -16.08
CA TYR A 562 -23.11 -13.20 -16.75
C TYR A 562 -22.31 -14.04 -17.75
N PRO A 563 -21.58 -13.42 -18.71
CA PRO A 563 -20.85 -14.17 -19.74
C PRO A 563 -19.77 -15.09 -19.16
N GLN A 564 -19.64 -16.31 -19.70
CA GLN A 564 -18.70 -17.33 -19.23
C GLN A 564 -17.21 -16.93 -19.30
N TYR A 565 -16.85 -15.94 -20.11
CA TYR A 565 -15.48 -15.47 -20.19
C TYR A 565 -15.06 -14.58 -18.99
N VAL A 566 -16.02 -14.14 -18.17
CA VAL A 566 -15.75 -13.36 -16.96
C VAL A 566 -15.23 -14.29 -15.88
N THR A 567 -14.02 -13.98 -15.38
CA THR A 567 -13.33 -14.81 -14.37
C THR A 567 -13.24 -14.14 -12.99
N GLY A 568 -13.54 -12.84 -12.90
CA GLY A 568 -13.52 -12.12 -11.63
C GLY A 568 -14.59 -11.04 -11.56
N LEU A 569 -15.44 -11.12 -10.54
CA LEU A 569 -16.50 -10.18 -10.24
C LEU A 569 -16.03 -9.18 -9.18
N TYR A 570 -16.35 -7.90 -9.33
CA TYR A 570 -16.00 -6.86 -8.35
C TYR A 570 -17.22 -6.15 -7.79
N ASN A 571 -18.11 -5.62 -8.64
CA ASN A 571 -19.25 -4.82 -8.20
C ASN A 571 -20.39 -4.89 -9.23
N LEU A 572 -21.64 -4.86 -8.78
CA LEU A 572 -22.82 -4.68 -9.64
C LEU A 572 -23.56 -3.42 -9.18
N THR A 573 -23.79 -2.49 -10.10
CA THR A 573 -24.47 -1.22 -9.84
C THR A 573 -25.74 -1.11 -10.67
N VAL A 574 -26.82 -0.64 -10.05
CA VAL A 574 -28.03 -0.18 -10.74
C VAL A 574 -27.95 1.34 -10.89
N VAL A 575 -28.10 1.86 -12.10
CA VAL A 575 -28.10 3.30 -12.33
C VAL A 575 -29.55 3.82 -12.54
N PRO A 576 -29.81 5.14 -12.45
CA PRO A 576 -31.17 5.68 -12.40
C PRO A 576 -32.08 5.35 -13.59
N ASP A 577 -31.54 4.97 -14.75
CA ASP A 577 -32.32 4.52 -15.91
C ASP A 577 -32.69 3.03 -15.82
N GLY A 578 -32.36 2.35 -14.74
CA GLY A 578 -32.61 0.93 -14.51
C GLY A 578 -31.60 -0.02 -15.17
N SER A 579 -30.61 0.51 -15.88
CA SER A 579 -29.56 -0.33 -16.46
C SER A 579 -28.57 -0.82 -15.40
N LEU A 580 -27.93 -1.96 -15.69
CA LEU A 580 -26.97 -2.61 -14.81
C LEU A 580 -25.55 -2.43 -15.34
N TRP A 581 -24.62 -2.14 -14.43
CA TRP A 581 -23.20 -2.07 -14.72
C TRP A 581 -22.44 -3.07 -13.85
N LEU A 582 -21.72 -3.98 -14.48
CA LEU A 582 -20.92 -4.99 -13.80
C LEU A 582 -19.43 -4.67 -13.99
N GLY A 583 -18.76 -4.38 -12.89
CA GLY A 583 -17.30 -4.28 -12.83
C GLY A 583 -16.65 -5.64 -12.72
N THR A 584 -15.70 -5.94 -13.61
CA THR A 584 -15.06 -7.25 -13.69
C THR A 584 -13.56 -7.16 -13.97
N ARG A 585 -12.90 -8.29 -13.80
CA ARG A 585 -11.49 -8.45 -14.20
C ARG A 585 -11.30 -8.22 -15.70
N GLU A 586 -12.29 -8.56 -16.52
CA GLU A 586 -12.27 -8.46 -17.97
C GLU A 586 -12.77 -7.11 -18.49
N GLY A 587 -13.08 -6.15 -17.60
CA GLY A 587 -13.54 -4.81 -17.92
C GLY A 587 -14.94 -4.51 -17.42
N ALA A 588 -15.62 -3.52 -18.00
CA ALA A 588 -16.98 -3.14 -17.66
C ALA A 588 -18.01 -3.79 -18.58
N LEU A 589 -19.05 -4.37 -18.00
CA LEU A 589 -20.19 -4.93 -18.73
C LEU A 589 -21.44 -4.10 -18.41
N HIS A 590 -22.26 -3.88 -19.41
CA HIS A 590 -23.52 -3.11 -19.35
C HIS A 590 -24.69 -3.95 -19.83
N SER A 591 -25.81 -3.90 -19.11
CA SER A 591 -27.06 -4.53 -19.45
C SER A 591 -28.22 -3.55 -19.33
N THR A 592 -29.13 -3.55 -20.33
CA THR A 592 -30.36 -2.73 -20.33
C THR A 592 -31.63 -3.59 -20.23
N ASP A 593 -31.47 -4.90 -20.04
CA ASP A 593 -32.57 -5.88 -20.00
C ASP A 593 -32.64 -6.69 -18.70
N GLY A 594 -32.11 -6.09 -17.59
CA GLY A 594 -32.10 -6.71 -16.29
C GLY A 594 -31.10 -7.87 -16.15
N GLY A 595 -29.99 -7.81 -16.88
CA GLY A 595 -28.91 -8.81 -16.79
C GLY A 595 -29.11 -10.05 -17.67
N LYS A 596 -30.10 -10.04 -18.57
CA LYS A 596 -30.33 -11.14 -19.50
C LYS A 596 -29.27 -11.18 -20.60
N THR A 597 -28.87 -9.98 -21.08
CA THR A 597 -27.77 -9.83 -22.04
C THR A 597 -26.79 -8.76 -21.56
N TRP A 598 -25.51 -8.95 -21.88
CA TRP A 598 -24.44 -8.06 -21.48
C TRP A 598 -23.62 -7.60 -22.68
N GLN A 599 -23.30 -6.32 -22.71
CA GLN A 599 -22.40 -5.71 -23.67
C GLN A 599 -21.10 -5.31 -22.99
N HIS A 600 -19.96 -5.65 -23.56
CA HIS A 600 -18.67 -5.18 -23.12
C HIS A 600 -18.43 -3.79 -23.68
N LEU A 601 -18.43 -2.77 -22.84
CA LEU A 601 -18.25 -1.37 -23.26
C LEU A 601 -16.82 -0.93 -22.92
N LEU A 602 -16.07 -0.57 -23.96
CA LEU A 602 -14.73 0.00 -23.81
C LEU A 602 -14.80 1.52 -23.80
N GLY A 603 -15.24 2.16 -24.87
CA GLY A 603 -15.50 3.61 -24.98
C GLY A 603 -14.44 4.54 -24.38
N GLY A 604 -13.21 4.07 -24.15
CA GLY A 604 -12.16 4.79 -23.43
C GLY A 604 -11.87 4.26 -22.03
N LEU A 605 -12.63 3.27 -21.52
CA LEU A 605 -12.29 2.56 -20.30
C LEU A 605 -11.11 1.59 -20.52
N PRO A 606 -10.35 1.28 -19.47
CA PRO A 606 -9.40 0.17 -19.49
C PRO A 606 -10.09 -1.16 -19.88
N PRO A 607 -9.45 -1.99 -20.72
CA PRO A 607 -10.05 -3.24 -21.17
C PRO A 607 -10.07 -4.33 -20.09
N ARG A 608 -9.51 -4.05 -18.91
CA ARG A 608 -9.42 -4.99 -17.78
C ARG A 608 -9.51 -4.27 -16.44
N ASN A 609 -9.86 -5.05 -15.40
CA ASN A 609 -9.83 -4.65 -14.00
C ASN A 609 -10.65 -3.39 -13.69
N VAL A 610 -11.84 -3.24 -14.32
CA VAL A 610 -12.77 -2.18 -13.94
C VAL A 610 -13.43 -2.58 -12.63
N PHE A 611 -13.10 -1.85 -11.57
CA PHE A 611 -13.50 -2.19 -10.21
C PHE A 611 -14.97 -1.87 -9.96
N ALA A 612 -15.41 -0.68 -10.33
CA ALA A 612 -16.80 -0.25 -10.20
C ALA A 612 -17.17 0.79 -11.25
N VAL A 613 -18.44 0.78 -11.65
CA VAL A 613 -19.10 1.87 -12.38
C VAL A 613 -20.28 2.31 -11.52
N TYR A 614 -20.46 3.62 -11.30
CA TYR A 614 -21.52 4.15 -10.44
C TYR A 614 -21.97 5.54 -10.92
N TYR A 615 -23.16 5.94 -10.50
CA TYR A 615 -23.76 7.22 -10.90
C TYR A 615 -23.42 8.32 -9.88
N ASP A 616 -22.78 9.39 -10.36
CA ASP A 616 -22.57 10.63 -9.64
C ASP A 616 -23.77 11.56 -9.89
N ALA A 617 -24.74 11.55 -8.96
CA ALA A 617 -25.96 12.35 -9.07
C ALA A 617 -25.68 13.87 -9.08
N ALA A 618 -24.67 14.32 -8.33
CA ALA A 618 -24.28 15.73 -8.28
C ALA A 618 -23.66 16.21 -9.59
N GLY A 619 -22.86 15.37 -10.24
CA GLY A 619 -22.23 15.63 -11.54
C GLY A 619 -23.08 15.22 -12.72
N GLN A 620 -24.23 14.56 -12.53
CA GLN A 620 -25.10 13.98 -13.58
C GLN A 620 -24.29 13.15 -14.60
N ARG A 621 -23.45 12.25 -14.11
CA ARG A 621 -22.51 11.47 -14.91
C ARG A 621 -22.27 10.10 -14.33
N LEU A 622 -21.80 9.17 -15.16
CA LEU A 622 -21.23 7.93 -14.68
C LEU A 622 -19.75 8.15 -14.32
N LEU A 623 -19.32 7.53 -13.26
CA LEU A 623 -17.92 7.42 -12.87
C LEU A 623 -17.51 5.96 -12.88
N ALA A 624 -16.26 5.69 -13.28
CA ALA A 624 -15.67 4.36 -13.21
C ALA A 624 -14.28 4.42 -12.60
N THR A 625 -13.96 3.39 -11.82
CA THR A 625 -12.60 3.17 -11.26
C THR A 625 -12.05 1.86 -11.77
N ALA A 626 -10.75 1.82 -12.01
CA ALA A 626 -10.07 0.63 -12.48
C ALA A 626 -8.69 0.50 -11.84
N LEU A 627 -8.28 -0.75 -11.56
CA LEU A 627 -6.93 -1.03 -11.08
C LEU A 627 -5.91 -0.81 -12.22
N PHE A 628 -4.74 -0.32 -11.88
CA PHE A 628 -3.62 -0.03 -12.80
C PHE A 628 -3.93 1.03 -13.87
N ALA A 629 -4.96 1.86 -13.66
CA ALA A 629 -5.37 2.88 -14.62
C ALA A 629 -5.11 4.33 -14.17
N HIS A 630 -4.62 4.51 -12.97
CA HIS A 630 -4.11 5.75 -12.36
C HIS A 630 -5.08 6.96 -12.48
N GLY A 631 -6.39 6.72 -12.33
CA GLY A 631 -7.36 7.80 -12.37
C GLY A 631 -8.82 7.34 -12.29
N VAL A 632 -9.72 8.31 -12.27
CA VAL A 632 -11.16 8.11 -12.36
C VAL A 632 -11.60 8.41 -13.80
N PHE A 633 -12.50 7.59 -14.33
CA PHE A 633 -13.09 7.79 -15.64
C PHE A 633 -14.50 8.35 -15.48
N ALA A 634 -14.86 9.33 -16.30
CA ALA A 634 -16.18 9.95 -16.31
C ALA A 634 -16.84 9.84 -17.67
N SER A 635 -18.15 9.54 -17.69
CA SER A 635 -18.98 9.54 -18.87
C SER A 635 -20.22 10.42 -18.65
N LYS A 636 -20.54 11.28 -19.62
CA LYS A 636 -21.75 12.12 -19.65
C LYS A 636 -22.79 11.65 -20.67
N ASP A 637 -22.52 10.58 -21.38
CA ASP A 637 -23.34 10.08 -22.50
C ASP A 637 -23.87 8.65 -22.25
N GLY A 638 -24.02 8.26 -20.98
CA GLY A 638 -24.52 6.95 -20.58
C GLY A 638 -23.53 5.82 -20.85
N GLY A 639 -22.23 6.09 -20.74
CA GLY A 639 -21.18 5.09 -20.87
C GLY A 639 -20.73 4.79 -22.29
N ARG A 640 -21.19 5.57 -23.30
CA ARG A 640 -20.76 5.41 -24.70
C ARG A 640 -19.33 5.87 -24.90
N SER A 641 -18.94 6.95 -24.21
CA SER A 641 -17.56 7.43 -24.17
C SER A 641 -17.13 7.77 -22.75
N TRP A 642 -15.85 7.55 -22.48
CA TRP A 642 -15.24 7.79 -21.18
C TRP A 642 -13.99 8.63 -21.31
N GLN A 643 -13.81 9.55 -20.39
CA GLN A 643 -12.63 10.39 -20.29
C GLN A 643 -12.01 10.24 -18.91
N ARG A 644 -10.69 10.07 -18.84
CA ARG A 644 -9.94 10.06 -17.58
C ARG A 644 -9.90 11.48 -17.00
N THR A 645 -10.23 11.63 -15.72
CA THR A 645 -10.26 12.91 -15.01
C THR A 645 -8.90 13.23 -14.41
N GLY A 646 -7.86 13.34 -15.25
CA GLY A 646 -6.49 13.57 -14.78
C GLY A 646 -5.74 12.29 -14.41
N ASP A 647 -4.45 12.46 -14.08
CA ASP A 647 -3.56 11.38 -13.65
C ASP A 647 -3.32 11.45 -12.14
N ALA A 648 -3.73 10.41 -11.41
CA ALA A 648 -3.55 10.31 -9.97
C ALA A 648 -2.19 9.68 -9.59
N GLY A 649 -1.44 9.16 -10.57
CA GLY A 649 -0.21 8.41 -10.35
C GLY A 649 -0.38 7.09 -9.59
N VAL A 650 -1.63 6.70 -9.27
CA VAL A 650 -1.96 5.48 -8.53
C VAL A 650 -3.34 4.96 -8.92
N SER A 651 -3.58 3.66 -8.68
CA SER A 651 -4.90 3.05 -8.82
C SER A 651 -5.90 3.65 -7.84
N ILE A 652 -7.10 3.96 -8.35
CA ILE A 652 -8.24 4.46 -7.55
C ILE A 652 -9.23 3.32 -7.32
N ARG A 653 -9.59 3.09 -6.06
CA ARG A 653 -10.57 2.06 -5.65
C ARG A 653 -11.99 2.60 -5.66
N SER A 654 -12.20 3.79 -5.16
CA SER A 654 -13.50 4.47 -5.17
C SER A 654 -13.33 5.97 -5.24
N ALA A 655 -14.33 6.68 -5.77
CA ALA A 655 -14.36 8.13 -5.79
C ALA A 655 -15.79 8.63 -5.56
N MET A 656 -15.93 9.82 -4.98
CA MET A 656 -17.20 10.45 -4.71
C MET A 656 -17.12 11.95 -4.95
N ASN A 657 -18.26 12.60 -5.13
CA ASN A 657 -18.32 14.05 -5.20
C ASN A 657 -18.10 14.65 -3.80
N TYR A 658 -17.18 15.58 -3.70
CA TYR A 658 -16.87 16.33 -2.50
C TYR A 658 -16.74 17.81 -2.84
N ARG A 659 -17.73 18.62 -2.48
CA ARG A 659 -17.74 20.07 -2.73
C ARG A 659 -17.49 20.42 -4.19
N GLY A 660 -18.07 19.65 -5.13
CA GLY A 660 -17.95 19.87 -6.57
C GLY A 660 -16.66 19.33 -7.22
N ARG A 661 -15.81 18.66 -6.45
CA ARG A 661 -14.60 17.98 -6.93
C ARG A 661 -14.67 16.49 -6.59
N LEU A 662 -13.82 15.68 -7.21
CA LEU A 662 -13.74 14.27 -6.85
C LEU A 662 -12.80 14.08 -5.65
N LEU A 663 -13.29 13.35 -4.66
CA LEU A 663 -12.54 12.79 -3.54
C LEU A 663 -12.36 11.31 -3.82
N ALA A 664 -11.13 10.83 -3.87
CA ALA A 664 -10.82 9.46 -4.27
C ALA A 664 -10.06 8.71 -3.19
N ALA A 665 -10.50 7.49 -2.90
CA ALA A 665 -9.76 6.52 -2.11
C ALA A 665 -8.82 5.75 -3.02
N SER A 666 -7.52 5.88 -2.80
CA SER A 666 -6.51 5.20 -3.60
C SER A 666 -6.21 3.79 -3.09
N ALA A 667 -5.55 3.00 -3.92
CA ALA A 667 -5.07 1.69 -3.53
C ALA A 667 -3.90 1.76 -2.54
N TYR A 668 -3.06 2.82 -2.62
CA TYR A 668 -1.81 2.91 -1.85
C TYR A 668 -1.47 4.32 -1.35
N ASN A 669 -2.10 5.39 -1.85
CA ASN A 669 -1.75 6.78 -1.50
C ASN A 669 -2.77 7.48 -0.60
N GLY A 670 -3.45 6.75 0.26
CA GLY A 670 -4.44 7.37 1.12
C GLY A 670 -5.58 8.01 0.31
N LEU A 671 -6.06 9.14 0.78
CA LEU A 671 -7.14 9.92 0.20
C LEU A 671 -6.60 11.03 -0.70
N LEU A 672 -7.15 11.17 -1.88
CA LEU A 672 -6.77 12.15 -2.89
C LEU A 672 -7.95 13.08 -3.19
N LEU A 673 -7.66 14.36 -3.45
CA LEU A 673 -8.64 15.35 -3.88
C LEU A 673 -8.24 15.91 -5.25
N GLU A 674 -9.16 15.83 -6.21
CA GLU A 674 -9.00 16.42 -7.54
C GLU A 674 -8.68 17.93 -7.42
N GLN A 675 -7.63 18.39 -8.11
CA GLN A 675 -7.33 19.80 -8.19
C GLN A 675 -8.20 20.46 -9.26
N SER A 676 -8.72 21.65 -9.01
CA SER A 676 -9.38 22.44 -10.05
C SER A 676 -8.34 22.77 -11.10
N SER A 677 -8.56 22.37 -12.35
CA SER A 677 -7.81 22.88 -13.47
C SER A 677 -7.98 24.40 -13.49
N VAL A 678 -6.97 25.13 -13.04
CA VAL A 678 -6.86 26.56 -13.32
C VAL A 678 -6.60 26.64 -14.82
N VAL A 679 -7.64 26.92 -15.61
CA VAL A 679 -7.47 27.34 -16.98
C VAL A 679 -6.70 28.67 -16.88
N VAL A 680 -5.40 28.62 -17.08
CA VAL A 680 -4.62 29.81 -17.39
C VAL A 680 -5.07 30.18 -18.80
N GLU A 681 -6.12 31.01 -18.90
CA GLU A 681 -6.37 31.76 -20.13
C GLU A 681 -5.09 32.56 -20.40
N SER A 682 -4.28 32.07 -21.31
CA SER A 682 -3.23 32.89 -21.92
C SER A 682 -3.95 34.05 -22.62
N ALA A 683 -3.92 35.19 -21.97
CA ALA A 683 -4.28 36.45 -22.61
C ALA A 683 -3.34 36.63 -23.82
N ALA A 684 -3.80 36.18 -24.97
CA ALA A 684 -3.24 36.59 -26.23
C ALA A 684 -3.64 38.03 -26.45
N ASP A 685 -2.91 38.94 -25.85
CA ASP A 685 -2.99 40.35 -26.19
C ASP A 685 -2.52 40.54 -27.63
N GLY A 686 -3.50 40.78 -28.48
CA GLY A 686 -3.30 41.28 -29.83
C GLY A 686 -2.70 42.69 -29.80
N ALA A 687 -1.38 42.78 -29.86
CA ALA A 687 -0.69 44.02 -30.15
C ALA A 687 -0.77 44.29 -31.64
N HIS A 688 -1.73 45.09 -32.09
CA HIS A 688 -1.68 45.77 -33.38
C HIS A 688 -0.50 46.74 -33.36
N ALA A 689 0.55 46.43 -34.09
CA ALA A 689 1.65 47.35 -34.43
C ALA A 689 1.09 48.40 -35.41
N GLY A 690 0.93 49.60 -34.91
CA GLY A 690 0.76 50.79 -35.76
C GLY A 690 2.14 51.39 -36.03
N GLU A 691 2.58 51.32 -37.31
CA GLU A 691 3.69 52.10 -37.84
C GLU A 691 3.47 53.59 -37.63
N ARG A 692 4.42 54.26 -36.99
CA ARG A 692 4.66 55.69 -37.13
C ARG A 692 6.13 55.98 -37.38
N THR A 693 6.42 56.45 -38.60
CA THR A 693 7.69 57.06 -39.03
C THR A 693 8.11 58.24 -38.17
N PRO A 694 9.42 58.47 -37.92
CA PRO A 694 9.88 59.69 -37.26
C PRO A 694 10.14 60.80 -38.29
N SER A 695 9.53 61.96 -38.09
CA SER A 695 9.94 63.18 -38.76
C SER A 695 10.97 63.88 -37.91
N ALA A 696 12.06 64.29 -38.57
CA ALA A 696 13.13 65.12 -38.05
C ALA A 696 12.66 66.57 -37.91
N SER A 697 13.01 67.29 -36.84
CA SER A 697 13.53 68.67 -36.84
C SER A 697 14.00 69.13 -35.44
N GLN A 698 15.26 69.46 -35.38
CA GLN A 698 15.92 70.67 -34.87
C GLN A 698 15.38 71.31 -33.55
N ARG A 699 16.04 71.24 -32.49
CA ARG A 699 17.06 72.17 -31.92
C ARG A 699 17.62 71.62 -30.63
#